data_9acd7c4e194265013dcb1ec29dd107d1
#
_entry.id   9acd7c4e194265013dcb1ec29dd107d1
#
_cell.length_a   1.000
_cell.length_b   1.000
_cell.length_c   1.000
_cell.angle_alpha   90.00
_cell.angle_beta   90.00
_cell.angle_gamma   90.00
#
_symmetry.space_group_name_H-M   'P 1'
#
loop_
_entity.id
_entity.type
_entity.pdbx_description
1 polymer ?
#
loop_
_entity_poly.entity_id
_entity_poly.type
_entity_poly.pdbx_seq_one_letter_code
_entity_poly.pdbx_strand_id
1 'polypeptide(L)'
;MSLAPLTPFNSLNSLKKVIFALVDNYSSSPVQYLRQLRSLLEMEYGCEKEEYRRQTEVMGLQRKVKRGDAWLSVSVGKSYYNSLNQLAVEVLRTQDKEIEHNFEFGRPVVFFTFKQTRDKLTRDKGRADKRQVDGIQADEGRGDLQGDISSKGNLLVNSSLVNSSTKFLFTGTVSYVDGDRMVVTVADNAPLATLQTADSVGVQLYFDETTYRLMFEALDRVINAKGNRLAYLRDLFASRQKAETFSFDPIRFPWLNPAQEQAVNNVLRAKDVAIVHGPPGTGKTTTLVEAIYETLRRENQVLVCAQSNMAVDWISERLVDRGVNVLRIGNPTKVNDKMLSFTYERRFADHPDYPQLWSIREAIRKLRQNRKRRRDEGYHQKIERLKSRATELEIRINAELFGEARVIASTLAGSASRLLAGQKFGTLFIDEAAQALEPACWIAIRRASRVVLAGDHCQLPPTVKSIEALRGGLGTTLMERIVCQKPDVVTLLKTQYRMNEQIMRFSSDWFYGGMVEAAPQIRFRGILDFDNPMAWIDTADVEGKEEFVGESFGRINRAEAQLTLDTLQEYFTKIGKQRILDERIDVGVISPYRAQVQLLRRLIKKKEFFKPYRGLISVNTVDGFQGQERDIIVISLVRANADGQIGFLSDLRRMNVAITRARMKLIILGDVQTMTRHPFYKKLYEYLMELRS
;
A
#
# COMPACT_ATOMS: atom_id res chain seq x y z
N MET A 1 -23.64 -37.09 -9.02
CA MET A 1 -22.66 -37.88 -8.25
C MET A 1 -22.10 -37.00 -7.15
N SER A 2 -22.31 -37.39 -5.89
CA SER A 2 -21.82 -36.66 -4.71
C SER A 2 -20.32 -36.89 -4.62
N LEU A 3 -19.53 -35.83 -4.86
CA LEU A 3 -18.07 -35.86 -4.66
C LEU A 3 -17.79 -35.92 -3.16
N ALA A 4 -17.03 -36.90 -2.73
CA ALA A 4 -16.58 -37.05 -1.35
C ALA A 4 -15.81 -35.81 -0.89
N PRO A 5 -15.94 -35.39 0.39
CA PRO A 5 -15.18 -34.25 0.90
C PRO A 5 -13.69 -34.59 0.88
N LEU A 6 -12.92 -33.73 0.21
CA LEU A 6 -11.46 -33.77 0.26
C LEU A 6 -11.01 -33.67 1.72
N THR A 7 -10.24 -34.64 2.21
CA THR A 7 -9.69 -34.60 3.58
C THR A 7 -8.91 -33.29 3.79
N PRO A 8 -9.12 -32.55 4.89
CA PRO A 8 -8.47 -31.28 5.14
C PRO A 8 -6.96 -31.48 5.17
N PHE A 9 -6.29 -30.90 4.19
CA PHE A 9 -4.85 -31.09 3.99
C PHE A 9 -4.03 -30.27 5.00
N ASN A 10 -2.91 -30.84 5.42
CA ASN A 10 -1.94 -30.41 6.43
C ASN A 10 -1.29 -29.02 6.24
N SER A 11 -1.75 -28.16 5.32
CA SER A 11 -1.18 -26.84 5.11
C SER A 11 -1.55 -25.83 6.21
N LEU A 12 -2.76 -25.90 6.74
CA LEU A 12 -3.10 -25.21 7.99
C LEU A 12 -2.23 -25.70 9.16
N ASN A 13 -1.82 -26.97 9.14
CA ASN A 13 -0.92 -27.54 10.13
C ASN A 13 0.55 -27.17 9.91
N SER A 14 1.00 -26.90 8.67
CA SER A 14 2.37 -26.40 8.45
C SER A 14 2.47 -24.90 8.75
N LEU A 15 1.50 -24.08 8.39
CA LEU A 15 1.37 -22.69 8.86
C LEU A 15 1.15 -22.66 10.38
N LYS A 16 0.26 -23.48 10.92
CA LYS A 16 0.12 -23.65 12.38
C LYS A 16 1.41 -24.13 13.02
N LYS A 17 2.17 -25.06 12.43
CA LYS A 17 3.46 -25.50 12.97
C LYS A 17 4.54 -24.43 12.94
N VAL A 18 4.62 -23.62 11.89
CA VAL A 18 5.54 -22.48 11.83
C VAL A 18 5.09 -21.38 12.80
N ILE A 19 3.80 -21.09 12.87
CA ILE A 19 3.23 -20.15 13.84
C ILE A 19 3.29 -20.75 15.26
N PHE A 20 3.04 -22.05 15.48
CA PHE A 20 3.24 -22.71 16.77
C PHE A 20 4.71 -22.74 17.20
N ALA A 21 5.65 -22.99 16.30
CA ALA A 21 7.08 -22.89 16.60
C ALA A 21 7.52 -21.44 16.91
N LEU A 22 6.89 -20.46 16.29
CA LEU A 22 7.02 -19.05 16.67
C LEU A 22 6.30 -18.78 18.01
N VAL A 23 5.14 -19.37 18.25
CA VAL A 23 4.32 -19.20 19.48
C VAL A 23 4.93 -19.94 20.69
N ASP A 24 5.53 -21.10 20.52
CA ASP A 24 6.24 -21.78 21.62
C ASP A 24 7.53 -21.08 22.05
N ASN A 25 8.13 -20.25 21.18
CA ASN A 25 9.14 -19.27 21.59
C ASN A 25 8.57 -18.07 22.37
N TYR A 26 7.23 -17.90 22.47
CA TYR A 26 6.54 -16.81 23.20
C TYR A 26 6.21 -17.18 24.67
N SER A 27 7.02 -17.96 25.35
CA SER A 27 7.06 -17.97 26.81
C SER A 27 7.59 -16.67 27.41
N SER A 28 7.96 -15.70 26.57
CA SER A 28 8.43 -14.38 26.93
C SER A 28 7.27 -13.42 27.25
N SER A 29 7.50 -12.47 28.17
CA SER A 29 6.48 -11.48 28.54
C SER A 29 6.01 -10.66 27.34
N PRO A 30 4.73 -10.18 27.29
CA PRO A 30 4.21 -9.31 26.22
C PRO A 30 5.11 -8.13 25.88
N VAL A 31 5.77 -7.57 26.90
CA VAL A 31 6.73 -6.47 26.78
C VAL A 31 8.00 -6.91 26.02
N GLN A 32 8.49 -8.12 26.28
CA GLN A 32 9.67 -8.66 25.61
C GLN A 32 9.40 -8.89 24.11
N TYR A 33 8.24 -9.43 23.77
CA TYR A 33 7.78 -9.58 22.40
C TYR A 33 7.76 -8.22 21.66
N LEU A 34 7.16 -7.18 22.25
CA LEU A 34 7.12 -5.86 21.63
C LEU A 34 8.51 -5.21 21.50
N ARG A 35 9.43 -5.48 22.40
CA ARG A 35 10.84 -5.06 22.25
C ARG A 35 11.52 -5.75 21.08
N GLN A 36 11.29 -7.06 20.92
CA GLN A 36 11.78 -7.79 19.75
C GLN A 36 11.17 -7.24 18.46
N LEU A 37 9.86 -7.01 18.44
CA LEU A 37 9.16 -6.41 17.29
C LEU A 37 9.74 -5.03 16.94
N ARG A 38 10.10 -4.23 17.96
CA ARG A 38 10.76 -2.94 17.78
C ARG A 38 12.14 -3.07 17.12
N SER A 39 12.94 -4.07 17.54
CA SER A 39 14.24 -4.36 16.91
C SER A 39 14.08 -4.81 15.46
N LEU A 40 13.08 -5.64 15.14
CA LEU A 40 12.79 -6.03 13.77
C LEU A 40 12.35 -4.85 12.90
N LEU A 41 11.58 -3.91 13.46
CA LEU A 41 11.22 -2.67 12.80
C LEU A 41 12.43 -1.77 12.55
N GLU A 42 13.43 -1.77 13.45
CA GLU A 42 14.71 -1.05 13.25
C GLU A 42 15.51 -1.65 12.08
N MET A 43 15.52 -2.98 11.94
CA MET A 43 16.16 -3.64 10.79
C MET A 43 15.48 -3.28 9.47
N GLU A 44 14.13 -3.28 9.43
CA GLU A 44 13.36 -2.89 8.26
C GLU A 44 13.61 -1.41 7.88
N TYR A 45 13.55 -0.53 8.87
CA TYR A 45 13.87 0.89 8.70
C TYR A 45 15.29 1.09 8.13
N GLY A 46 16.27 0.39 8.68
CA GLY A 46 17.66 0.44 8.21
C GLY A 46 17.79 -0.05 6.77
N CYS A 47 17.11 -1.16 6.43
CA CYS A 47 17.09 -1.73 5.09
C CYS A 47 16.48 -0.76 4.07
N GLU A 48 15.32 -0.19 4.38
CA GLU A 48 14.66 0.79 3.50
C GLU A 48 15.47 2.07 3.33
N LYS A 49 16.08 2.56 4.41
CA LYS A 49 16.94 3.75 4.38
C LYS A 49 18.18 3.52 3.53
N GLU A 50 18.82 2.36 3.65
CA GLU A 50 19.99 2.00 2.83
C GLU A 50 19.61 1.77 1.37
N GLU A 51 18.48 1.13 1.09
CA GLU A 51 17.96 0.99 -0.27
C GLU A 51 17.69 2.36 -0.91
N TYR A 52 17.04 3.25 -0.16
CA TYR A 52 16.83 4.64 -0.58
C TYR A 52 18.17 5.34 -0.84
N ARG A 53 19.15 5.20 0.05
CA ARG A 53 20.48 5.78 -0.09
C ARG A 53 21.18 5.28 -1.36
N ARG A 54 21.17 3.97 -1.61
CA ARG A 54 21.72 3.39 -2.85
C ARG A 54 21.02 3.94 -4.09
N GLN A 55 19.72 4.05 -4.04
CA GLN A 55 18.93 4.57 -5.17
C GLN A 55 19.07 6.08 -5.37
N THR A 56 19.38 6.86 -4.32
CA THR A 56 19.42 8.33 -4.40
C THR A 56 20.81 8.90 -4.38
N GLU A 57 21.75 8.36 -3.63
CA GLU A 57 23.12 8.88 -3.52
C GLU A 57 24.06 8.28 -4.55
N VAL A 58 23.94 6.98 -4.81
CA VAL A 58 24.78 6.26 -5.79
C VAL A 58 24.27 6.45 -7.22
N MET A 59 22.97 6.61 -7.41
CA MET A 59 22.38 6.80 -8.72
C MET A 59 22.53 8.24 -9.20
N GLY A 60 23.20 8.45 -10.32
CA GLY A 60 23.36 9.76 -10.95
C GLY A 60 22.01 10.44 -11.27
N LEU A 61 21.96 11.79 -11.22
CA LEU A 61 20.76 12.60 -11.43
C LEU A 61 19.95 12.23 -12.69
N GLN A 62 20.62 11.98 -13.80
CA GLN A 62 19.98 11.59 -15.06
C GLN A 62 19.20 10.26 -14.98
N ARG A 63 19.72 9.29 -14.24
CA ARG A 63 19.01 8.02 -14.03
C ARG A 63 17.76 8.22 -13.15
N LYS A 64 17.82 9.10 -12.14
CA LYS A 64 16.66 9.45 -11.30
C LYS A 64 15.54 10.08 -12.12
N VAL A 65 15.88 11.00 -13.05
CA VAL A 65 14.92 11.61 -13.97
C VAL A 65 14.26 10.55 -14.85
N LYS A 66 15.06 9.67 -15.48
CA LYS A 66 14.55 8.58 -16.33
C LYS A 66 13.63 7.61 -15.56
N ARG A 67 13.80 7.46 -14.25
CA ARG A 67 12.93 6.67 -13.37
C ARG A 67 11.68 7.44 -12.91
N GLY A 68 11.65 8.77 -13.11
CA GLY A 68 10.58 9.62 -12.60
C GLY A 68 10.71 10.01 -11.13
N ASP A 69 11.85 9.79 -10.48
CA ASP A 69 12.09 10.06 -9.04
C ASP A 69 12.61 11.48 -8.80
N ALA A 70 12.97 12.22 -9.84
CA ALA A 70 13.47 13.59 -9.77
C ALA A 70 13.00 14.44 -10.96
N TRP A 71 12.76 15.73 -10.71
CA TRP A 71 12.64 16.77 -11.72
C TRP A 71 13.85 17.67 -11.65
N LEU A 72 14.53 17.87 -12.78
CA LEU A 72 15.61 18.82 -12.92
C LEU A 72 15.07 20.11 -13.56
N SER A 73 15.74 21.23 -13.28
CA SER A 73 15.40 22.55 -13.85
C SER A 73 13.92 22.90 -13.66
N VAL A 74 13.45 22.81 -12.40
CA VAL A 74 12.07 23.19 -12.08
C VAL A 74 11.92 24.71 -12.01
N SER A 75 10.79 25.23 -12.49
CA SER A 75 10.37 26.62 -12.26
C SER A 75 9.56 26.69 -10.98
N VAL A 76 9.93 27.62 -10.11
CA VAL A 76 9.22 27.87 -8.84
C VAL A 76 8.18 28.96 -9.10
N GLY A 77 6.92 28.59 -8.96
CA GLY A 77 5.78 29.49 -9.15
C GLY A 77 5.42 30.26 -7.88
N LYS A 78 4.12 30.48 -7.67
CA LYS A 78 3.60 31.25 -6.55
C LYS A 78 3.81 30.51 -5.23
N SER A 79 4.15 31.24 -4.17
CA SER A 79 4.08 30.76 -2.79
C SER A 79 2.88 31.40 -2.10
N TYR A 80 2.12 30.58 -1.36
CA TYR A 80 0.91 31.02 -0.66
C TYR A 80 0.66 30.17 0.57
N TYR A 81 -0.22 30.63 1.44
CA TYR A 81 -0.68 29.84 2.56
C TYR A 81 -1.98 29.11 2.21
N ASN A 82 -2.01 27.80 2.47
CA ASN A 82 -3.22 27.00 2.28
C ASN A 82 -4.25 27.26 3.40
N SER A 83 -5.43 26.62 3.33
CA SER A 83 -6.52 26.75 4.32
C SER A 83 -6.10 26.42 5.76
N LEU A 84 -5.11 25.54 5.92
CA LEU A 84 -4.55 25.16 7.22
C LEU A 84 -3.40 26.09 7.67
N ASN A 85 -3.19 27.21 7.01
CA ASN A 85 -2.10 28.16 7.28
C ASN A 85 -0.69 27.55 7.14
N GLN A 86 -0.54 26.58 6.23
CA GLN A 86 0.76 26.01 5.88
C GLN A 86 1.30 26.69 4.62
N LEU A 87 2.60 26.98 4.61
CA LEU A 87 3.26 27.57 3.45
C LEU A 87 3.34 26.54 2.31
N ALA A 88 2.78 26.86 1.17
CA ALA A 88 2.76 26.04 -0.04
C ALA A 88 3.50 26.75 -1.17
N VAL A 89 4.23 25.98 -1.97
CA VAL A 89 5.03 26.45 -3.09
C VAL A 89 4.65 25.67 -4.34
N GLU A 90 4.35 26.39 -5.41
CA GLU A 90 4.08 25.81 -6.72
C GLU A 90 5.40 25.50 -7.43
N VAL A 91 5.49 24.31 -8.01
CA VAL A 91 6.66 23.79 -8.73
C VAL A 91 6.21 23.30 -10.08
N LEU A 92 6.82 23.82 -11.14
CA LEU A 92 6.52 23.46 -12.51
C LEU A 92 7.73 22.74 -13.12
N ARG A 93 7.47 21.58 -13.72
CA ARG A 93 8.46 20.83 -14.48
C ARG A 93 8.70 21.50 -15.82
N THR A 94 9.97 21.77 -16.16
CA THR A 94 10.33 22.47 -17.40
C THR A 94 10.91 21.56 -18.48
N GLN A 95 11.51 20.44 -18.08
CA GLN A 95 12.20 19.50 -18.97
C GLN A 95 11.67 18.07 -18.78
N ASP A 96 11.96 17.16 -19.72
CA ASP A 96 11.65 15.72 -19.66
C ASP A 96 10.15 15.42 -19.40
N LYS A 97 9.25 16.20 -19.97
CA LYS A 97 7.80 16.13 -19.73
C LYS A 97 7.15 14.82 -20.22
N GLU A 98 7.80 14.13 -21.14
CA GLU A 98 7.38 12.84 -21.69
C GLU A 98 7.62 11.66 -20.73
N ILE A 99 8.44 11.84 -19.67
CA ILE A 99 8.76 10.79 -18.71
C ILE A 99 7.70 10.77 -17.63
N GLU A 100 7.05 9.63 -17.40
CA GLU A 100 6.17 9.41 -16.25
C GLU A 100 6.95 9.60 -14.94
N HIS A 101 6.34 10.28 -13.96
CA HIS A 101 6.98 10.54 -12.68
C HIS A 101 6.31 9.78 -11.53
N ASN A 102 7.09 9.56 -10.45
CA ASN A 102 6.66 8.87 -9.23
C ASN A 102 6.29 9.83 -8.10
N PHE A 103 6.17 11.13 -8.37
CA PHE A 103 5.69 12.09 -7.38
C PHE A 103 4.20 11.86 -7.18
N GLU A 104 3.87 11.58 -5.93
CA GLU A 104 2.52 11.39 -5.47
C GLU A 104 2.28 12.30 -4.27
N PHE A 105 1.03 12.65 -4.08
CA PHE A 105 0.62 13.38 -2.91
C PHE A 105 1.08 12.72 -1.59
N GLY A 106 1.50 13.55 -0.61
CA GLY A 106 2.00 13.13 0.70
C GLY A 106 3.38 12.49 0.67
N ARG A 107 3.99 12.34 -0.51
CA ARG A 107 5.40 11.92 -0.59
C ARG A 107 6.30 13.07 -0.10
N PRO A 108 7.26 12.78 0.77
CA PRO A 108 8.28 13.74 1.11
C PRO A 108 9.20 13.98 -0.09
N VAL A 109 9.58 15.21 -0.26
CA VAL A 109 10.50 15.65 -1.31
C VAL A 109 11.59 16.53 -0.73
N VAL A 110 12.73 16.60 -1.42
CA VAL A 110 13.82 17.52 -1.08
C VAL A 110 14.15 18.37 -2.29
N PHE A 111 14.26 19.68 -2.04
CA PHE A 111 14.76 20.64 -3.02
C PHE A 111 16.28 20.67 -2.98
N PHE A 112 16.89 20.76 -4.14
CA PHE A 112 18.36 20.84 -4.26
C PHE A 112 18.78 21.73 -5.40
N THR A 113 20.00 22.27 -5.31
CA THR A 113 20.67 22.95 -6.43
C THR A 113 21.73 22.05 -7.02
N PHE A 114 21.96 22.19 -8.33
CA PHE A 114 22.96 21.43 -9.06
C PHE A 114 23.67 22.33 -10.07
N LYS A 115 24.92 22.02 -10.42
CA LYS A 115 25.64 22.72 -11.49
C LYS A 115 25.34 22.00 -12.81
N GLN A 116 24.79 22.71 -13.78
CA GLN A 116 24.74 22.23 -15.16
C GLN A 116 26.17 22.17 -15.70
N THR A 117 26.68 20.96 -15.93
CA THR A 117 27.87 20.81 -16.76
C THR A 117 27.44 21.13 -18.20
N ARG A 118 27.79 22.31 -18.70
CA ARG A 118 27.68 22.62 -20.13
C ARG A 118 28.65 21.68 -20.82
N ASP A 119 28.16 20.62 -21.46
CA ASP A 119 28.93 19.91 -22.47
C ASP A 119 29.27 20.92 -23.57
N LYS A 120 30.54 21.30 -23.60
CA LYS A 120 31.11 22.01 -24.73
C LYS A 120 31.14 21.03 -25.90
N LEU A 121 30.04 20.91 -26.62
CA LEU A 121 30.05 20.48 -28.00
C LEU A 121 30.61 21.66 -28.84
N THR A 122 31.90 21.90 -28.74
CA THR A 122 32.62 22.64 -29.72
C THR A 122 32.65 21.82 -31.00
N ARG A 123 31.97 22.36 -32.01
CA ARG A 123 32.20 22.04 -33.42
C ARG A 123 33.68 22.17 -33.70
N ASP A 124 34.42 21.08 -33.90
CA ASP A 124 35.58 21.06 -34.74
C ASP A 124 35.28 20.26 -36.00
N LYS A 125 34.93 21.01 -37.05
CA LYS A 125 35.01 20.51 -38.40
C LYS A 125 36.48 20.65 -38.85
N GLY A 126 37.04 19.51 -39.20
CA GLY A 126 38.05 19.43 -40.25
C GLY A 126 39.51 19.59 -39.84
N ARG A 127 40.17 18.48 -39.69
CA ARG A 127 41.46 18.17 -40.36
C ARG A 127 41.78 16.69 -40.22
N ALA A 128 41.74 16.04 -41.35
CA ALA A 128 42.34 14.75 -41.53
C ALA A 128 43.88 14.92 -41.52
N ASP A 129 44.54 14.12 -40.70
CA ASP A 129 45.92 13.74 -41.01
C ASP A 129 46.19 12.31 -40.53
N LYS A 130 46.64 11.52 -41.48
CA LYS A 130 47.11 10.17 -41.36
C LYS A 130 48.48 10.16 -40.65
N ARG A 131 48.65 9.29 -39.64
CA ARG A 131 49.97 8.64 -39.39
C ARG A 131 49.77 7.36 -38.57
N GLN A 132 50.04 6.29 -39.23
CA GLN A 132 50.85 5.12 -38.98
C GLN A 132 50.77 4.38 -37.63
N VAL A 133 50.41 3.13 -37.81
CA VAL A 133 50.54 1.94 -36.98
C VAL A 133 52.02 1.69 -36.66
N ASP A 134 52.33 1.39 -35.41
CA ASP A 134 53.37 0.41 -35.07
C ASP A 134 53.03 -0.24 -33.71
N GLY A 135 53.12 -1.56 -33.70
CA GLY A 135 52.83 -2.43 -32.61
C GLY A 135 53.95 -2.61 -31.60
N ILE A 136 53.61 -3.07 -30.43
CA ILE A 136 54.55 -3.83 -29.56
C ILE A 136 53.75 -4.93 -28.84
N GLN A 137 54.43 -6.09 -28.85
CA GLN A 137 54.03 -7.42 -28.42
C GLN A 137 53.80 -7.59 -26.92
N ALA A 138 53.05 -8.65 -26.64
CA ALA A 138 52.88 -9.28 -25.33
C ALA A 138 54.21 -9.74 -24.70
N ASP A 139 54.28 -9.69 -23.38
CA ASP A 139 55.20 -10.53 -22.61
C ASP A 139 54.46 -11.14 -21.40
N GLU A 140 54.51 -12.48 -21.39
CA GLU A 140 54.01 -13.33 -20.30
C GLU A 140 55.09 -13.43 -19.22
N GLY A 141 54.73 -13.26 -17.95
CA GLY A 141 55.63 -13.51 -16.83
C GLY A 141 54.90 -14.14 -15.65
N ARG A 142 55.00 -15.45 -15.49
CA ARG A 142 54.67 -16.22 -14.30
C ARG A 142 55.53 -15.81 -13.11
N GLY A 143 54.92 -15.84 -11.91
CA GLY A 143 55.68 -15.81 -10.64
C GLY A 143 54.80 -16.06 -9.44
N ASP A 144 54.76 -17.30 -8.97
CA ASP A 144 54.26 -17.71 -7.66
C ASP A 144 55.01 -17.01 -6.52
N LEU A 145 54.31 -16.68 -5.43
CA LEU A 145 54.82 -16.83 -4.06
C LEU A 145 53.68 -16.66 -3.01
N GLN A 146 53.60 -17.68 -2.18
CA GLN A 146 52.85 -17.76 -0.93
C GLN A 146 53.40 -16.77 0.11
N GLY A 147 52.50 -16.29 1.02
CA GLY A 147 52.94 -15.66 2.26
C GLY A 147 51.88 -14.91 3.02
N ASP A 148 51.38 -15.55 4.01
CA ASP A 148 50.93 -15.13 5.35
C ASP A 148 49.87 -14.04 5.61
N ILE A 149 48.94 -14.47 6.42
CA ILE A 149 47.87 -13.79 7.12
C ILE A 149 48.42 -12.90 8.26
N SER A 150 48.12 -11.63 8.31
CA SER A 150 47.72 -10.97 9.59
C SER A 150 47.25 -9.53 9.40
N SER A 151 46.05 -9.27 9.92
CA SER A 151 45.58 -8.10 10.64
C SER A 151 45.74 -6.66 10.09
N LYS A 152 44.58 -5.99 10.06
CA LYS A 152 44.38 -4.53 10.08
C LYS A 152 44.73 -3.77 8.79
N GLY A 153 43.74 -3.58 7.96
CA GLY A 153 43.78 -2.62 6.87
C GLY A 153 42.44 -1.94 6.69
N ASN A 154 42.33 -0.72 7.15
CA ASN A 154 41.28 0.23 6.76
C ASN A 154 41.12 0.21 5.25
N LEU A 155 40.04 -0.38 4.74
CA LEU A 155 39.59 -0.19 3.38
C LEU A 155 39.02 1.23 3.26
N LEU A 156 39.92 2.18 3.04
CA LEU A 156 39.60 3.44 2.37
C LEU A 156 39.12 3.10 0.96
N VAL A 157 37.82 2.85 0.83
CA VAL A 157 37.17 2.81 -0.46
C VAL A 157 37.25 4.24 -1.02
N ASN A 158 38.02 4.38 -2.10
CA ASN A 158 38.12 5.61 -2.87
C ASN A 158 36.74 6.13 -3.24
N SER A 159 36.22 7.07 -2.47
CA SER A 159 34.96 7.79 -2.70
C SER A 159 35.10 8.94 -3.71
N SER A 160 35.93 8.76 -4.75
CA SER A 160 36.27 9.83 -5.68
C SER A 160 35.44 9.90 -6.96
N LEU A 161 34.26 9.29 -7.01
CA LEU A 161 33.30 9.45 -8.14
C LEU A 161 31.87 9.77 -7.71
N VAL A 162 31.67 10.32 -6.51
CA VAL A 162 30.39 10.91 -6.13
C VAL A 162 30.32 12.33 -6.70
N ASN A 163 29.36 12.58 -7.59
CA ASN A 163 29.09 13.88 -8.17
C ASN A 163 28.96 14.96 -7.07
N SER A 164 30.02 15.70 -6.83
CA SER A 164 30.19 16.74 -5.81
C SER A 164 29.43 18.05 -6.08
N SER A 165 28.32 18.02 -6.86
CA SER A 165 27.66 19.22 -7.34
C SER A 165 26.20 19.43 -6.92
N THR A 166 25.60 18.50 -6.14
CA THR A 166 24.25 18.68 -5.62
C THR A 166 24.27 19.16 -4.18
N LYS A 167 23.62 20.29 -3.90
CA LYS A 167 23.42 20.82 -2.54
C LYS A 167 21.95 20.75 -2.16
N PHE A 168 21.60 19.96 -1.17
CA PHE A 168 20.25 19.93 -0.60
C PHE A 168 19.94 21.25 0.10
N LEU A 169 18.72 21.75 -0.08
CA LEU A 169 18.26 23.01 0.47
C LEU A 169 17.33 22.79 1.66
N PHE A 170 16.18 22.20 1.44
CA PHE A 170 15.17 21.89 2.46
C PHE A 170 14.20 20.83 1.95
N THR A 171 13.44 20.24 2.86
CA THR A 171 12.43 19.23 2.58
C THR A 171 11.04 19.85 2.56
N GLY A 172 10.13 19.17 1.85
CA GLY A 172 8.72 19.49 1.83
C GLY A 172 7.89 18.23 1.62
N THR A 173 6.58 18.39 1.58
CA THR A 173 5.65 17.30 1.31
C THR A 173 4.78 17.69 0.11
N VAL A 174 4.67 16.80 -0.87
CA VAL A 174 3.80 17.02 -2.02
C VAL A 174 2.35 17.14 -1.54
N SER A 175 1.72 18.28 -1.78
CA SER A 175 0.31 18.53 -1.42
C SER A 175 -0.63 18.51 -2.61
N TYR A 176 -0.09 18.53 -3.82
CA TYR A 176 -0.84 18.37 -5.07
C TYR A 176 0.13 18.04 -6.20
N VAL A 177 -0.29 17.20 -7.13
CA VAL A 177 0.45 16.92 -8.37
C VAL A 177 -0.55 16.60 -9.49
N ASP A 178 -0.36 17.24 -10.62
CA ASP A 178 -1.13 17.03 -11.84
C ASP A 178 -0.20 17.27 -13.04
N GLY A 179 0.13 16.17 -13.71
CA GLY A 179 1.11 16.19 -14.81
C GLY A 179 2.42 16.88 -14.41
N ASP A 180 2.76 17.96 -15.09
CA ASP A 180 4.00 18.72 -14.88
C ASP A 180 3.93 19.78 -13.77
N ARG A 181 2.81 19.86 -13.05
CA ARG A 181 2.57 20.82 -11.98
C ARG A 181 2.48 20.13 -10.63
N MET A 182 3.24 20.62 -9.67
CA MET A 182 3.23 20.11 -8.29
C MET A 182 3.13 21.28 -7.31
N VAL A 183 2.41 21.09 -6.21
CA VAL A 183 2.41 21.99 -5.06
C VAL A 183 3.03 21.26 -3.89
N VAL A 184 4.00 21.89 -3.25
CA VAL A 184 4.75 21.32 -2.11
C VAL A 184 4.51 22.18 -0.88
N THR A 185 4.03 21.56 0.20
CA THR A 185 3.96 22.21 1.51
C THR A 185 5.32 22.15 2.18
N VAL A 186 5.78 23.28 2.67
CA VAL A 186 7.11 23.47 3.26
C VAL A 186 7.00 24.13 4.64
N ALA A 187 8.08 24.09 5.41
CA ALA A 187 8.12 24.79 6.68
C ALA A 187 8.07 26.32 6.50
N ASP A 188 7.45 27.03 7.43
CA ASP A 188 7.31 28.51 7.38
C ASP A 188 8.65 29.25 7.28
N ASN A 189 9.73 28.65 7.78
CA ASN A 189 11.09 29.18 7.74
C ASN A 189 11.91 28.66 6.55
N ALA A 190 11.28 27.98 5.58
CA ALA A 190 11.99 27.50 4.41
C ALA A 190 12.60 28.66 3.61
N PRO A 191 13.85 28.57 3.16
CA PRO A 191 14.56 29.66 2.48
C PRO A 191 14.10 29.76 1.01
N LEU A 192 12.86 30.17 0.76
CA LEU A 192 12.28 30.27 -0.57
C LEU A 192 13.03 31.23 -1.49
N ALA A 193 13.62 32.30 -0.93
CA ALA A 193 14.44 33.22 -1.70
C ALA A 193 15.60 32.52 -2.41
N THR A 194 16.18 31.48 -1.79
CA THR A 194 17.26 30.69 -2.40
C THR A 194 16.79 29.92 -3.63
N LEU A 195 15.52 29.47 -3.67
CA LEU A 195 14.96 28.81 -4.85
C LEU A 195 14.80 29.75 -6.02
N GLN A 196 14.47 31.04 -5.74
CA GLN A 196 14.24 32.06 -6.78
C GLN A 196 15.52 32.61 -7.37
N THR A 197 16.62 32.56 -6.60
CA THR A 197 17.93 33.10 -6.98
C THR A 197 18.91 32.08 -7.53
N ALA A 198 18.61 30.79 -7.41
CA ALA A 198 19.50 29.72 -7.86
C ALA A 198 19.35 29.46 -9.37
N ASP A 199 20.47 29.33 -10.07
CA ASP A 199 20.53 29.12 -11.52
C ASP A 199 19.88 27.78 -11.96
N SER A 200 19.92 26.77 -11.11
CA SER A 200 19.37 25.45 -11.40
C SER A 200 18.83 24.80 -10.12
N VAL A 201 17.52 24.65 -10.06
CA VAL A 201 16.79 24.02 -8.96
C VAL A 201 16.20 22.69 -9.43
N GLY A 202 16.35 21.67 -8.63
CA GLY A 202 15.69 20.36 -8.81
C GLY A 202 14.90 19.99 -7.58
N VAL A 203 14.00 19.05 -7.76
CA VAL A 203 13.23 18.39 -6.69
C VAL A 203 13.30 16.88 -6.88
N GLN A 204 13.50 16.14 -5.81
CA GLN A 204 13.49 14.67 -5.84
C GLN A 204 12.71 14.09 -4.67
N LEU A 205 12.23 12.87 -4.85
CA LEU A 205 11.62 12.12 -3.76
C LEU A 205 12.61 11.99 -2.58
N TYR A 206 12.07 12.04 -1.36
CA TYR A 206 12.82 11.88 -0.14
C TYR A 206 12.28 10.69 0.67
N PHE A 207 13.10 10.17 1.59
CA PHE A 207 12.70 9.04 2.42
C PHE A 207 11.67 9.46 3.47
N ASP A 208 10.56 8.70 3.58
CA ASP A 208 9.52 8.98 4.59
C ASP A 208 9.88 8.33 5.94
N GLU A 209 10.62 9.06 6.75
CA GLU A 209 10.92 8.64 8.12
C GLU A 209 9.71 8.82 9.08
N THR A 210 8.69 9.58 8.68
CA THR A 210 7.60 9.96 9.58
C THR A 210 6.79 8.77 10.04
N THR A 211 6.46 7.87 9.12
CA THR A 211 5.69 6.66 9.44
C THR A 211 6.45 5.74 10.40
N TYR A 212 7.74 5.55 10.18
CA TYR A 212 8.58 4.76 11.07
C TYR A 212 8.67 5.37 12.46
N ARG A 213 8.89 6.68 12.56
CA ARG A 213 8.92 7.41 13.84
C ARG A 213 7.61 7.21 14.61
N LEU A 214 6.46 7.31 13.94
CA LEU A 214 5.15 7.10 14.58
C LEU A 214 4.98 5.66 15.08
N MET A 215 5.47 4.67 14.35
CA MET A 215 5.46 3.27 14.76
C MET A 215 6.37 3.04 15.98
N PHE A 216 7.57 3.60 15.99
CA PHE A 216 8.47 3.53 17.15
C PHE A 216 7.86 4.20 18.40
N GLU A 217 7.33 5.42 18.25
CA GLU A 217 6.64 6.12 19.35
C GLU A 217 5.45 5.32 19.88
N ALA A 218 4.69 4.65 19.00
CA ALA A 218 3.56 3.82 19.41
C ALA A 218 4.03 2.60 20.21
N LEU A 219 5.06 1.89 19.72
CA LEU A 219 5.64 0.75 20.42
C LEU A 219 6.21 1.14 21.77
N ASP A 220 6.98 2.24 21.85
CA ASP A 220 7.56 2.72 23.11
C ASP A 220 6.46 3.05 24.14
N ARG A 221 5.35 3.65 23.71
CA ARG A 221 4.18 3.93 24.59
C ARG A 221 3.52 2.66 25.08
N VAL A 222 3.33 1.66 24.20
CA VAL A 222 2.70 0.39 24.56
C VAL A 222 3.61 -0.42 25.49
N ILE A 223 4.90 -0.48 25.23
CA ILE A 223 5.91 -1.16 26.06
C ILE A 223 5.91 -0.58 27.49
N ASN A 224 5.87 0.75 27.60
CA ASN A 224 5.93 1.45 28.86
C ASN A 224 4.58 1.64 29.55
N ALA A 225 3.47 1.21 28.95
CA ALA A 225 2.14 1.33 29.53
C ALA A 225 1.99 0.45 30.78
N LYS A 226 1.45 1.05 31.88
CA LYS A 226 1.22 0.36 33.16
C LYS A 226 -0.14 0.77 33.72
N GLY A 227 -0.92 -0.19 34.22
CA GLY A 227 -2.17 0.02 34.96
C GLY A 227 -3.28 0.74 34.19
N ASN A 228 -3.21 0.80 32.87
CA ASN A 228 -4.21 1.47 32.03
C ASN A 228 -4.75 0.53 30.94
N ARG A 229 -5.78 0.98 30.21
CA ARG A 229 -6.42 0.19 29.18
C ARG A 229 -5.46 -0.28 28.08
N LEU A 230 -4.48 0.53 27.72
CA LEU A 230 -3.47 0.16 26.72
C LEU A 230 -2.59 -1.01 27.19
N ALA A 231 -2.17 -1.00 28.47
CA ALA A 231 -1.44 -2.13 29.06
C ALA A 231 -2.30 -3.40 29.08
N TYR A 232 -3.57 -3.26 29.44
CA TYR A 232 -4.50 -4.38 29.43
C TYR A 232 -4.68 -5.00 28.04
N LEU A 233 -4.90 -4.17 27.00
CA LEU A 233 -5.05 -4.66 25.62
C LEU A 233 -3.75 -5.32 25.12
N ARG A 234 -2.58 -4.74 25.45
CA ARG A 234 -1.27 -5.36 25.16
C ARG A 234 -1.18 -6.77 25.71
N ASP A 235 -1.49 -6.92 26.99
CA ASP A 235 -1.34 -8.19 27.71
C ASP A 235 -2.42 -9.19 27.25
N LEU A 236 -3.64 -8.71 27.01
CA LEU A 236 -4.71 -9.53 26.45
C LEU A 236 -4.35 -10.08 25.07
N PHE A 237 -3.83 -9.26 24.14
CA PHE A 237 -3.50 -9.69 22.77
C PHE A 237 -2.28 -10.63 22.71
N ALA A 238 -1.46 -10.66 23.75
CA ALA A 238 -0.31 -11.56 23.85
C ALA A 238 -0.57 -12.80 24.72
N SER A 239 -1.75 -12.98 25.25
CA SER A 239 -2.09 -14.08 26.15
C SER A 239 -3.26 -14.92 25.63
N ARG A 240 -3.49 -16.10 26.25
CA ARG A 240 -4.67 -16.92 26.02
C ARG A 240 -5.88 -16.52 26.88
N GLN A 241 -5.77 -15.46 27.66
CA GLN A 241 -6.89 -14.92 28.44
C GLN A 241 -8.07 -14.62 27.51
N LYS A 242 -9.28 -15.05 27.89
CA LYS A 242 -10.48 -14.74 27.10
C LYS A 242 -10.79 -13.26 27.12
N ALA A 243 -11.19 -12.73 25.97
CA ALA A 243 -11.68 -11.40 25.84
C ALA A 243 -13.08 -11.29 26.50
N GLU A 244 -13.35 -10.17 27.15
CA GLU A 244 -14.64 -9.95 27.77
C GLU A 244 -15.72 -9.58 26.74
N THR A 245 -16.97 -9.94 27.06
CA THR A 245 -18.15 -9.64 26.23
C THR A 245 -19.30 -9.12 27.06
N PHE A 246 -20.16 -8.30 26.43
CA PHE A 246 -21.47 -7.93 26.95
C PHE A 246 -22.47 -9.06 26.66
N SER A 247 -23.46 -9.24 27.56
CA SER A 247 -24.56 -10.16 27.33
C SER A 247 -25.82 -9.38 26.96
N PHE A 248 -26.37 -9.66 25.79
CA PHE A 248 -27.68 -9.18 25.33
C PHE A 248 -28.21 -10.11 24.23
N ASP A 249 -29.51 -10.04 23.96
CA ASP A 249 -30.13 -10.83 22.92
C ASP A 249 -29.68 -10.40 21.53
N PRO A 250 -29.51 -11.36 20.60
CA PRO A 250 -29.06 -11.05 19.23
C PRO A 250 -30.06 -10.10 18.53
N ILE A 251 -29.51 -9.08 17.89
CA ILE A 251 -30.27 -8.18 17.03
C ILE A 251 -30.41 -8.82 15.64
N ARG A 252 -31.60 -8.74 15.08
CA ARG A 252 -31.92 -9.24 13.76
C ARG A 252 -31.72 -8.17 12.68
N PHE A 253 -31.07 -8.58 11.59
CA PHE A 253 -30.79 -7.73 10.42
C PHE A 253 -31.30 -8.44 9.15
N PRO A 254 -32.57 -8.24 8.73
CA PRO A 254 -33.16 -8.99 7.61
C PRO A 254 -32.42 -8.83 6.27
N TRP A 255 -31.59 -7.78 6.12
CA TRP A 255 -30.80 -7.49 4.92
C TRP A 255 -29.39 -8.11 4.94
N LEU A 256 -28.99 -8.72 6.04
CA LEU A 256 -27.71 -9.43 6.19
C LEU A 256 -27.92 -10.94 6.11
N ASN A 257 -26.93 -11.65 5.58
CA ASN A 257 -26.92 -13.08 5.70
C ASN A 257 -26.58 -13.53 7.15
N PRO A 258 -26.85 -14.79 7.51
CA PRO A 258 -26.66 -15.25 8.91
C PRO A 258 -25.24 -15.05 9.44
N ALA A 259 -24.20 -15.23 8.61
CA ALA A 259 -22.81 -15.03 9.04
C ALA A 259 -22.48 -13.55 9.26
N GLN A 260 -23.02 -12.66 8.41
CA GLN A 260 -22.88 -11.21 8.56
C GLN A 260 -23.64 -10.72 9.81
N GLU A 261 -24.88 -11.19 10.01
CA GLU A 261 -25.66 -10.89 11.20
C GLU A 261 -24.92 -11.31 12.48
N GLN A 262 -24.38 -12.54 12.50
CA GLN A 262 -23.56 -13.01 13.59
C GLN A 262 -22.33 -12.14 13.83
N ALA A 263 -21.65 -11.74 12.78
CA ALA A 263 -20.47 -10.87 12.87
C ALA A 263 -20.81 -9.53 13.51
N VAL A 264 -21.90 -8.87 13.07
CA VAL A 264 -22.36 -7.61 13.68
C VAL A 264 -22.68 -7.80 15.15
N ASN A 265 -23.43 -8.85 15.52
CA ASN A 265 -23.76 -9.13 16.91
C ASN A 265 -22.52 -9.38 17.76
N ASN A 266 -21.53 -10.13 17.26
CA ASN A 266 -20.28 -10.40 17.97
C ASN A 266 -19.43 -9.12 18.15
N VAL A 267 -19.40 -8.22 17.15
CA VAL A 267 -18.79 -6.90 17.29
C VAL A 267 -19.48 -6.08 18.39
N LEU A 268 -20.79 -6.07 18.43
CA LEU A 268 -21.55 -5.32 19.45
C LEU A 268 -21.36 -5.89 20.87
N ARG A 269 -21.21 -7.20 20.99
CA ARG A 269 -20.96 -7.89 22.28
C ARG A 269 -19.53 -7.73 22.78
N ALA A 270 -18.55 -7.51 21.89
CA ALA A 270 -17.15 -7.41 22.31
C ALA A 270 -16.93 -6.20 23.23
N LYS A 271 -16.31 -6.42 24.40
CA LYS A 271 -15.79 -5.36 25.27
C LYS A 271 -14.36 -4.97 24.93
N ASP A 272 -13.57 -5.94 24.45
CA ASP A 272 -12.14 -5.79 24.23
C ASP A 272 -11.78 -5.83 22.75
N VAL A 273 -12.06 -6.96 22.10
CA VAL A 273 -11.69 -7.20 20.71
C VAL A 273 -12.69 -8.10 20.00
N ALA A 274 -12.97 -7.81 18.74
CA ALA A 274 -13.66 -8.68 17.80
C ALA A 274 -12.93 -8.69 16.45
N ILE A 275 -13.00 -9.81 15.73
CA ILE A 275 -12.43 -9.96 14.40
C ILE A 275 -13.52 -10.37 13.42
N VAL A 276 -13.71 -9.57 12.37
CA VAL A 276 -14.50 -9.91 11.20
C VAL A 276 -13.56 -10.44 10.13
N HIS A 277 -13.46 -11.77 10.01
CA HIS A 277 -12.67 -12.41 8.98
C HIS A 277 -13.51 -12.53 7.72
N GLY A 278 -13.19 -11.73 6.72
CA GLY A 278 -13.95 -11.61 5.48
C GLY A 278 -13.16 -12.08 4.25
N PRO A 279 -13.29 -13.35 3.85
CA PRO A 279 -12.76 -13.83 2.56
C PRO A 279 -13.23 -12.99 1.38
N PRO A 280 -12.58 -13.13 0.20
CA PRO A 280 -12.95 -12.35 -0.99
C PRO A 280 -14.43 -12.48 -1.35
N GLY A 281 -15.08 -11.33 -1.61
CA GLY A 281 -16.47 -11.28 -2.07
C GLY A 281 -17.54 -11.57 -1.00
N THR A 282 -17.18 -11.72 0.29
CA THR A 282 -18.14 -12.05 1.36
C THR A 282 -18.88 -10.85 1.96
N GLY A 283 -18.67 -9.64 1.43
CA GLY A 283 -19.34 -8.44 1.93
C GLY A 283 -18.75 -7.91 3.25
N LYS A 284 -17.44 -8.09 3.49
CA LYS A 284 -16.72 -7.57 4.67
C LYS A 284 -17.05 -6.11 4.94
N THR A 285 -16.94 -5.24 3.94
CA THR A 285 -17.20 -3.80 4.09
C THR A 285 -18.65 -3.52 4.46
N THR A 286 -19.62 -4.19 3.84
CA THR A 286 -21.04 -4.07 4.18
C THR A 286 -21.29 -4.45 5.63
N THR A 287 -20.74 -5.58 6.08
CA THR A 287 -20.82 -6.05 7.46
C THR A 287 -20.21 -5.05 8.44
N LEU A 288 -19.03 -4.50 8.09
CA LEU A 288 -18.32 -3.54 8.93
C LEU A 288 -19.07 -2.21 9.03
N VAL A 289 -19.62 -1.71 7.94
CA VAL A 289 -20.46 -0.48 7.91
C VAL A 289 -21.69 -0.64 8.82
N GLU A 290 -22.37 -1.79 8.77
CA GLU A 290 -23.49 -2.07 9.64
C GLU A 290 -23.06 -2.17 11.11
N ALA A 291 -21.95 -2.84 11.41
CA ALA A 291 -21.40 -2.91 12.75
C ALA A 291 -21.02 -1.53 13.31
N ILE A 292 -20.46 -0.64 12.47
CA ILE A 292 -20.17 0.76 12.84
C ILE A 292 -21.46 1.51 13.10
N TYR A 293 -22.45 1.42 12.20
CA TYR A 293 -23.73 2.09 12.32
C TYR A 293 -24.45 1.71 13.63
N GLU A 294 -24.50 0.42 13.94
CA GLU A 294 -25.12 -0.08 15.17
C GLU A 294 -24.29 0.27 16.43
N THR A 295 -22.97 0.35 16.33
CA THR A 295 -22.12 0.84 17.42
C THR A 295 -22.43 2.30 17.74
N LEU A 296 -22.64 3.14 16.72
CA LEU A 296 -22.98 4.56 16.87
C LEU A 296 -24.36 4.80 17.51
N ARG A 297 -25.22 3.80 17.60
CA ARG A 297 -26.45 3.89 18.41
C ARG A 297 -26.18 3.82 19.92
N ARG A 298 -24.99 3.38 20.31
CA ARG A 298 -24.53 3.20 21.71
C ARG A 298 -23.39 4.13 22.09
N GLU A 299 -22.64 4.59 21.11
CA GLU A 299 -21.49 5.47 21.28
C GLU A 299 -21.67 6.75 20.46
N ASN A 300 -21.26 7.89 21.02
CA ASN A 300 -21.38 9.17 20.31
C ASN A 300 -20.48 9.23 19.09
N GLN A 301 -19.27 8.66 19.18
CA GLN A 301 -18.26 8.77 18.15
C GLN A 301 -17.35 7.55 18.14
N VAL A 302 -16.96 7.08 16.96
CA VAL A 302 -15.98 6.01 16.77
C VAL A 302 -14.81 6.44 15.87
N LEU A 303 -13.68 5.76 16.01
CA LEU A 303 -12.52 5.92 15.13
C LEU A 303 -12.49 4.78 14.12
N VAL A 304 -12.40 5.10 12.83
CA VAL A 304 -12.26 4.13 11.72
C VAL A 304 -10.94 4.34 11.03
N CYS A 305 -10.12 3.29 10.96
CA CYS A 305 -8.80 3.34 10.35
C CYS A 305 -8.62 2.24 9.30
N ALA A 306 -7.73 2.48 8.35
CA ALA A 306 -7.17 1.46 7.46
C ALA A 306 -5.72 1.79 7.12
N GLN A 307 -5.01 0.82 6.52
CA GLN A 307 -3.62 1.03 6.11
C GLN A 307 -3.51 2.04 4.95
N SER A 308 -4.38 1.95 3.96
CA SER A 308 -4.36 2.80 2.76
C SER A 308 -5.46 3.87 2.77
N ASN A 309 -5.21 5.00 2.08
CA ASN A 309 -6.23 6.04 1.88
C ASN A 309 -7.44 5.50 1.14
N MET A 310 -7.22 4.68 0.10
CA MET A 310 -8.28 4.10 -0.71
C MET A 310 -9.25 3.24 0.14
N ALA A 311 -8.74 2.44 1.07
CA ALA A 311 -9.59 1.66 1.96
C ALA A 311 -10.38 2.54 2.94
N VAL A 312 -9.74 3.61 3.48
CA VAL A 312 -10.45 4.57 4.34
C VAL A 312 -11.55 5.29 3.57
N ASP A 313 -11.30 5.72 2.35
CA ASP A 313 -12.27 6.44 1.54
C ASP A 313 -13.44 5.53 1.16
N TRP A 314 -13.17 4.28 0.77
CA TRP A 314 -14.18 3.30 0.43
C TRP A 314 -15.15 3.01 1.58
N ILE A 315 -14.64 2.78 2.79
CA ILE A 315 -15.51 2.57 3.95
C ILE A 315 -16.25 3.84 4.34
N SER A 316 -15.60 5.01 4.21
CA SER A 316 -16.19 6.31 4.51
C SER A 316 -17.35 6.64 3.57
N GLU A 317 -17.21 6.37 2.27
CA GLU A 317 -18.32 6.51 1.31
C GLU A 317 -19.53 5.69 1.69
N ARG A 318 -19.32 4.42 2.04
CA ARG A 318 -20.41 3.54 2.44
C ARG A 318 -21.11 4.00 3.71
N LEU A 319 -20.35 4.58 4.65
CA LEU A 319 -20.92 5.18 5.87
C LEU A 319 -21.73 6.45 5.55
N VAL A 320 -21.24 7.30 4.65
CA VAL A 320 -21.98 8.49 4.18
C VAL A 320 -23.26 8.09 3.45
N ASP A 321 -23.20 7.07 2.57
CA ASP A 321 -24.37 6.52 1.88
C ASP A 321 -25.42 5.96 2.88
N ARG A 322 -24.97 5.53 4.07
CA ARG A 322 -25.83 5.08 5.19
C ARG A 322 -26.35 6.24 6.04
N GLY A 323 -26.01 7.49 5.71
CA GLY A 323 -26.43 8.70 6.44
C GLY A 323 -25.60 9.02 7.68
N VAL A 324 -24.39 8.47 7.81
CA VAL A 324 -23.48 8.73 8.93
C VAL A 324 -22.64 9.98 8.64
N ASN A 325 -22.56 10.91 9.59
CA ASN A 325 -21.68 12.06 9.47
C ASN A 325 -20.21 11.65 9.73
N VAL A 326 -19.41 11.63 8.66
CA VAL A 326 -18.01 11.25 8.67
C VAL A 326 -17.11 12.48 8.57
N LEU A 327 -16.10 12.58 9.43
CA LEU A 327 -15.01 13.54 9.31
C LEU A 327 -13.72 12.80 8.90
N ARG A 328 -13.27 13.02 7.68
CA ARG A 328 -12.09 12.40 7.10
C ARG A 328 -10.83 13.18 7.45
N ILE A 329 -10.00 12.63 8.34
CA ILE A 329 -8.69 13.20 8.68
C ILE A 329 -7.66 12.68 7.71
N GLY A 330 -7.06 13.56 6.98
CA GLY A 330 -6.06 13.25 5.97
C GLY A 330 -6.16 14.24 4.83
N ASN A 331 -5.15 14.28 3.99
CA ASN A 331 -5.08 15.33 2.99
C ASN A 331 -6.08 15.12 1.84
N PRO A 332 -6.81 16.19 1.44
CA PRO A 332 -7.86 16.15 0.41
C PRO A 332 -7.46 15.58 -0.94
N THR A 333 -6.20 15.69 -1.33
CA THR A 333 -5.78 15.28 -2.67
C THR A 333 -5.52 13.77 -2.82
N LYS A 334 -5.51 13.02 -1.71
CA LYS A 334 -5.52 11.54 -1.71
C LYS A 334 -6.90 10.94 -1.53
N VAL A 335 -7.88 11.79 -1.37
CA VAL A 335 -9.26 11.43 -1.13
C VAL A 335 -9.99 11.46 -2.46
N ASN A 336 -10.84 10.48 -2.72
CA ASN A 336 -11.63 10.50 -3.94
C ASN A 336 -12.61 11.69 -3.98
N ASP A 337 -13.07 12.06 -5.16
CA ASP A 337 -13.88 13.27 -5.38
C ASP A 337 -15.14 13.29 -4.51
N LYS A 338 -15.79 12.13 -4.30
CA LYS A 338 -17.00 12.00 -3.47
C LYS A 338 -16.75 12.33 -2.00
N MET A 339 -15.59 11.95 -1.48
CA MET A 339 -15.22 12.17 -0.08
C MET A 339 -14.54 13.50 0.18
N LEU A 340 -14.25 14.29 -0.87
CA LEU A 340 -13.50 15.55 -0.74
C LEU A 340 -14.18 16.56 0.20
N SER A 341 -15.51 16.69 0.10
CA SER A 341 -16.31 17.57 0.95
C SER A 341 -16.37 17.14 2.43
N PHE A 342 -16.05 15.87 2.71
CA PHE A 342 -16.03 15.30 4.06
C PHE A 342 -14.66 15.39 4.73
N THR A 343 -13.65 15.94 4.04
CA THR A 343 -12.32 16.14 4.61
C THR A 343 -12.33 17.28 5.63
N TYR A 344 -11.55 17.10 6.70
CA TYR A 344 -11.37 18.13 7.71
C TYR A 344 -10.97 19.48 7.10
N GLU A 345 -10.06 19.49 6.13
CA GLU A 345 -9.55 20.72 5.52
C GLU A 345 -10.63 21.47 4.76
N ARG A 346 -11.49 20.77 4.01
CA ARG A 346 -12.60 21.39 3.30
C ARG A 346 -13.66 21.91 4.26
N ARG A 347 -14.11 21.08 5.20
CA ARG A 347 -15.10 21.52 6.20
C ARG A 347 -14.59 22.68 7.06
N PHE A 348 -13.28 22.67 7.38
CA PHE A 348 -12.66 23.77 8.10
C PHE A 348 -12.67 25.07 7.29
N ALA A 349 -12.37 25.01 6.01
CA ALA A 349 -12.37 26.16 5.09
C ALA A 349 -13.79 26.65 4.77
N ASP A 350 -14.79 25.76 4.76
CA ASP A 350 -16.19 26.09 4.46
C ASP A 350 -16.96 26.56 5.72
N HIS A 351 -16.32 26.55 6.90
CA HIS A 351 -16.96 26.97 8.16
C HIS A 351 -17.27 28.49 8.15
N PRO A 352 -18.45 28.93 8.68
CA PRO A 352 -18.84 30.33 8.70
C PRO A 352 -17.81 31.28 9.34
N ASP A 353 -17.09 30.83 10.35
CA ASP A 353 -16.08 31.63 11.06
C ASP A 353 -14.72 31.67 10.33
N TYR A 354 -14.51 30.83 9.32
CA TYR A 354 -13.23 30.75 8.64
C TYR A 354 -12.79 32.05 7.95
N PRO A 355 -13.66 32.84 7.28
CA PRO A 355 -13.27 34.11 6.71
C PRO A 355 -12.68 35.09 7.72
N GLN A 356 -13.26 35.14 8.94
CA GLN A 356 -12.76 35.96 10.05
C GLN A 356 -11.38 35.46 10.51
N LEU A 357 -11.24 34.16 10.69
CA LEU A 357 -9.96 33.55 11.06
C LEU A 357 -8.88 33.83 10.01
N TRP A 358 -9.21 33.70 8.74
CA TRP A 358 -8.30 33.96 7.64
C TRP A 358 -7.82 35.41 7.61
N SER A 359 -8.73 36.39 7.78
CA SER A 359 -8.36 37.82 7.83
C SER A 359 -7.45 38.14 9.01
N ILE A 360 -7.66 37.54 10.19
CA ILE A 360 -6.77 37.69 11.36
C ILE A 360 -5.39 37.10 11.07
N ARG A 361 -5.31 35.90 10.48
CA ARG A 361 -4.05 35.26 10.12
C ARG A 361 -3.28 36.10 9.07
N GLU A 362 -3.97 36.70 8.10
CA GLU A 362 -3.39 37.61 7.13
C GLU A 362 -2.85 38.89 7.79
N ALA A 363 -3.60 39.47 8.72
CA ALA A 363 -3.15 40.65 9.48
C ALA A 363 -1.90 40.34 10.30
N ILE A 364 -1.81 39.17 10.95
CA ILE A 364 -0.61 38.73 11.68
C ILE A 364 0.57 38.61 10.71
N ARG A 365 0.40 38.02 9.51
CA ARG A 365 1.44 37.89 8.50
C ARG A 365 1.94 39.26 8.02
N LYS A 366 1.04 40.19 7.68
CA LYS A 366 1.39 41.56 7.28
C LYS A 366 2.16 42.32 8.37
N LEU A 367 1.75 42.17 9.63
CA LEU A 367 2.47 42.76 10.75
C LEU A 367 3.89 42.19 10.88
N ARG A 368 4.06 40.86 10.76
CA ARG A 368 5.37 40.20 10.85
C ARG A 368 6.32 40.58 9.72
N GLN A 369 5.84 40.88 8.53
CA GLN A 369 6.63 41.34 7.38
C GLN A 369 7.17 42.75 7.57
N ASN A 370 6.51 43.57 8.36
CA ASN A 370 6.89 44.96 8.59
C ASN A 370 8.02 45.10 9.62
N ARG A 371 9.29 44.97 9.17
CA ARG A 371 10.50 44.92 10.03
C ARG A 371 10.74 46.19 10.87
N LYS A 372 10.20 47.36 10.45
CA LYS A 372 10.45 48.67 11.13
C LYS A 372 9.74 48.80 12.50
N ARG A 373 8.66 48.04 12.74
CA ARG A 373 7.85 48.10 13.96
C ARG A 373 8.15 47.05 15.03
N ARG A 374 9.19 46.23 14.89
CA ARG A 374 9.49 45.10 15.78
C ARG A 374 9.95 45.51 17.21
N ARG A 375 10.25 46.78 17.46
CA ARG A 375 10.75 47.29 18.75
C ARG A 375 9.69 47.98 19.60
N ASP A 376 8.43 48.04 19.15
CA ASP A 376 7.37 48.75 19.83
C ASP A 376 6.56 47.75 20.72
N GLU A 377 6.37 48.07 22.01
CA GLU A 377 5.57 47.27 22.94
C GLU A 377 4.11 47.11 22.43
N GLY A 378 3.53 48.15 21.86
CA GLY A 378 2.21 48.10 21.24
C GLY A 378 2.11 47.09 20.09
N TYR A 379 3.20 46.84 19.38
CA TYR A 379 3.25 45.83 18.32
C TYR A 379 3.13 44.41 18.88
N HIS A 380 3.83 44.09 19.93
CA HIS A 380 3.79 42.77 20.56
C HIS A 380 2.41 42.49 21.16
N GLN A 381 1.84 43.46 21.89
CA GLN A 381 0.48 43.33 22.44
C GLN A 381 -0.57 43.14 21.35
N LYS A 382 -0.47 43.86 20.21
CA LYS A 382 -1.40 43.70 19.09
C LYS A 382 -1.31 42.30 18.46
N ILE A 383 -0.08 41.80 18.25
CA ILE A 383 0.11 40.43 17.73
C ILE A 383 -0.46 39.38 18.69
N GLU A 384 -0.23 39.51 19.97
CA GLU A 384 -0.74 38.55 20.96
C GLU A 384 -2.26 38.55 21.04
N ARG A 385 -2.91 39.72 21.00
CA ARG A 385 -4.39 39.81 20.91
C ARG A 385 -4.93 39.12 19.64
N LEU A 386 -4.29 39.34 18.49
CA LEU A 386 -4.70 38.70 17.24
C LEU A 386 -4.49 37.19 17.27
N LYS A 387 -3.38 36.73 17.84
CA LYS A 387 -3.11 35.29 18.02
C LYS A 387 -4.15 34.65 18.95
N SER A 388 -4.44 35.27 20.10
CA SER A 388 -5.46 34.75 21.02
C SER A 388 -6.82 34.63 20.34
N ARG A 389 -7.23 35.66 19.57
CA ARG A 389 -8.50 35.61 18.83
C ARG A 389 -8.49 34.54 17.72
N ALA A 390 -7.38 34.37 17.01
CA ALA A 390 -7.24 33.31 16.00
C ALA A 390 -7.36 31.92 16.65
N THR A 391 -6.68 31.71 17.80
CA THR A 391 -6.74 30.44 18.55
C THR A 391 -8.16 30.14 19.03
N GLU A 392 -8.87 31.15 19.52
CA GLU A 392 -10.25 31.02 19.98
C GLU A 392 -11.20 30.57 18.85
N LEU A 393 -11.08 31.20 17.67
CA LEU A 393 -11.82 30.80 16.48
C LEU A 393 -11.44 29.38 16.00
N GLU A 394 -10.18 29.03 15.99
CA GLU A 394 -9.72 27.68 15.65
C GLU A 394 -10.30 26.62 16.61
N ILE A 395 -10.30 26.89 17.91
CA ILE A 395 -10.86 26.00 18.93
C ILE A 395 -12.37 25.83 18.67
N ARG A 396 -13.11 26.91 18.39
CA ARG A 396 -14.54 26.87 18.12
C ARG A 396 -14.85 26.05 16.86
N ILE A 397 -14.20 26.34 15.75
CA ILE A 397 -14.37 25.58 14.50
C ILE A 397 -14.09 24.10 14.73
N ASN A 398 -12.99 23.78 15.42
CA ASN A 398 -12.65 22.40 15.73
C ASN A 398 -13.68 21.73 16.61
N ALA A 399 -14.17 22.42 17.66
CA ALA A 399 -15.19 21.86 18.56
C ALA A 399 -16.48 21.53 17.82
N GLU A 400 -16.93 22.39 16.91
CA GLU A 400 -18.12 22.17 16.08
C GLU A 400 -17.91 21.00 15.11
N LEU A 401 -16.82 21.00 14.33
CA LEU A 401 -16.54 19.93 13.35
C LEU A 401 -16.42 18.55 14.00
N PHE A 402 -15.70 18.46 15.12
CA PHE A 402 -15.55 17.20 15.84
C PHE A 402 -16.82 16.82 16.62
N GLY A 403 -17.59 17.79 17.11
CA GLY A 403 -18.86 17.56 17.80
C GLY A 403 -19.96 17.02 16.89
N GLU A 404 -20.00 17.44 15.63
CA GLU A 404 -20.96 16.96 14.63
C GLU A 404 -20.60 15.58 14.08
N ALA A 405 -19.31 15.26 14.00
CA ALA A 405 -18.84 14.03 13.40
C ALA A 405 -19.19 12.82 14.29
N ARG A 406 -19.82 11.81 13.70
CA ARG A 406 -20.10 10.52 14.35
C ARG A 406 -18.95 9.51 14.10
N VAL A 407 -18.29 9.63 12.97
CA VAL A 407 -17.13 8.82 12.60
C VAL A 407 -15.95 9.73 12.28
N ILE A 408 -14.84 9.49 12.96
CA ILE A 408 -13.54 10.03 12.56
C ILE A 408 -12.83 8.97 11.73
N ALA A 409 -12.54 9.27 10.46
CA ALA A 409 -11.91 8.34 9.53
C ALA A 409 -10.49 8.79 9.17
N SER A 410 -9.50 7.90 9.27
CA SER A 410 -8.10 8.21 8.93
C SER A 410 -7.31 6.97 8.55
N THR A 411 -6.12 7.15 7.95
CA THR A 411 -5.16 6.05 7.91
C THR A 411 -4.60 5.76 9.31
N LEU A 412 -4.01 4.58 9.52
CA LEU A 412 -3.37 4.23 10.81
C LEU A 412 -2.35 5.31 11.21
N ALA A 413 -1.47 5.71 10.31
CA ALA A 413 -0.52 6.81 10.56
C ALA A 413 -1.23 8.16 10.75
N GLY A 414 -2.30 8.43 9.99
CA GLY A 414 -3.12 9.64 10.10
C GLY A 414 -3.78 9.81 11.47
N SER A 415 -4.06 8.69 12.17
CA SER A 415 -4.60 8.72 13.52
C SER A 415 -3.65 9.38 14.55
N ALA A 416 -2.35 9.54 14.21
CA ALA A 416 -1.39 10.28 15.02
C ALA A 416 -1.48 11.81 14.84
N SER A 417 -2.35 12.31 13.96
CA SER A 417 -2.53 13.75 13.72
C SER A 417 -2.69 14.54 15.02
N ARG A 418 -2.10 15.74 15.04
CA ARG A 418 -2.26 16.71 16.15
C ARG A 418 -3.73 17.10 16.36
N LEU A 419 -4.55 17.06 15.31
CA LEU A 419 -6.00 17.30 15.37
C LEU A 419 -6.71 16.34 16.35
N LEU A 420 -6.17 15.12 16.50
CA LEU A 420 -6.68 14.10 17.41
C LEU A 420 -5.96 14.07 18.76
N ALA A 421 -5.10 15.06 19.04
CA ALA A 421 -4.37 15.12 20.32
C ALA A 421 -5.35 15.16 21.49
N GLY A 422 -5.15 14.29 22.49
CA GLY A 422 -6.01 14.19 23.66
C GLY A 422 -7.34 13.44 23.45
N GLN A 423 -7.78 13.21 22.21
CA GLN A 423 -9.03 12.49 21.95
C GLN A 423 -8.89 10.98 22.20
N LYS A 424 -9.93 10.41 22.80
CA LYS A 424 -10.11 8.98 23.05
C LYS A 424 -11.46 8.53 22.52
N PHE A 425 -11.51 7.31 22.02
CA PHE A 425 -12.70 6.71 21.44
C PHE A 425 -13.12 5.46 22.23
N GLY A 426 -14.41 5.20 22.32
CA GLY A 426 -14.90 3.94 22.85
C GLY A 426 -14.43 2.78 21.99
N THR A 427 -14.67 2.87 20.68
CA THR A 427 -14.34 1.83 19.71
C THR A 427 -13.46 2.34 18.58
N LEU A 428 -12.45 1.54 18.22
CA LEU A 428 -11.64 1.64 17.01
C LEU A 428 -12.00 0.50 16.07
N PHE A 429 -12.29 0.82 14.83
CA PHE A 429 -12.39 -0.14 13.73
C PHE A 429 -11.16 -0.02 12.82
N ILE A 430 -10.52 -1.14 12.52
CA ILE A 430 -9.41 -1.20 11.55
C ILE A 430 -9.83 -2.11 10.40
N ASP A 431 -10.07 -1.52 9.23
CA ASP A 431 -10.28 -2.29 7.99
C ASP A 431 -8.96 -2.64 7.34
N GLU A 432 -8.92 -3.75 6.59
CA GLU A 432 -7.72 -4.32 5.98
C GLU A 432 -6.59 -4.54 6.99
N ALA A 433 -6.94 -4.97 8.22
CA ALA A 433 -6.00 -5.16 9.32
C ALA A 433 -4.91 -6.20 9.04
N ALA A 434 -5.18 -7.14 8.13
CA ALA A 434 -4.21 -8.14 7.69
C ALA A 434 -3.10 -7.59 6.78
N GLN A 435 -3.22 -6.34 6.30
CA GLN A 435 -2.22 -5.68 5.47
C GLN A 435 -1.34 -4.70 6.24
N ALA A 436 -1.62 -4.50 7.53
CA ALA A 436 -0.91 -3.55 8.38
C ALA A 436 0.14 -4.25 9.23
N LEU A 437 1.34 -3.68 9.28
CA LEU A 437 2.33 -4.08 10.30
C LEU A 437 1.73 -3.87 11.70
N GLU A 438 1.99 -4.79 12.62
CA GLU A 438 1.52 -4.66 14.00
C GLU A 438 1.89 -3.31 14.65
N PRO A 439 3.12 -2.79 14.49
CA PRO A 439 3.49 -1.46 14.99
C PRO A 439 2.58 -0.33 14.48
N ALA A 440 2.09 -0.40 13.24
CA ALA A 440 1.19 0.59 12.68
C ALA A 440 -0.20 0.54 13.35
N CYS A 441 -0.71 -0.66 13.66
CA CYS A 441 -1.97 -0.81 14.39
C CYS A 441 -1.93 -0.14 15.77
N TRP A 442 -0.80 -0.23 16.48
CA TRP A 442 -0.62 0.38 17.79
C TRP A 442 -0.69 1.91 17.77
N ILE A 443 -0.45 2.56 16.62
CA ILE A 443 -0.63 4.02 16.48
C ILE A 443 -2.08 4.41 16.76
N ALA A 444 -3.05 3.64 16.25
CA ALA A 444 -4.47 3.90 16.44
C ALA A 444 -5.00 3.29 17.76
N ILE A 445 -4.59 2.07 18.13
CA ILE A 445 -5.09 1.32 19.29
C ILE A 445 -4.91 2.11 20.58
N ARG A 446 -3.83 2.86 20.73
CA ARG A 446 -3.58 3.71 21.92
C ARG A 446 -4.69 4.75 22.18
N ARG A 447 -5.59 4.98 21.21
CA ARG A 447 -6.68 5.97 21.29
C ARG A 447 -8.02 5.37 21.65
N ALA A 448 -8.13 4.06 21.72
CA ALA A 448 -9.43 3.39 21.90
C ALA A 448 -9.45 2.44 23.10
N SER A 449 -10.65 2.19 23.59
CA SER A 449 -10.89 1.23 24.68
C SER A 449 -11.21 -0.16 24.15
N ARG A 450 -11.77 -0.27 22.95
CA ARG A 450 -12.17 -1.50 22.26
C ARG A 450 -11.67 -1.49 20.82
N VAL A 451 -11.29 -2.65 20.29
CA VAL A 451 -10.71 -2.79 18.96
C VAL A 451 -11.50 -3.79 18.14
N VAL A 452 -11.93 -3.39 16.96
CA VAL A 452 -12.55 -4.28 15.97
C VAL A 452 -11.61 -4.35 14.76
N LEU A 453 -11.12 -5.54 14.44
CA LEU A 453 -10.27 -5.79 13.28
C LEU A 453 -11.09 -6.45 12.18
N ALA A 454 -11.03 -5.92 10.97
CA ALA A 454 -11.60 -6.54 9.80
C ALA A 454 -10.52 -6.76 8.74
N GLY A 455 -10.54 -7.91 8.08
CA GLY A 455 -9.52 -8.24 7.10
C GLY A 455 -9.56 -9.70 6.70
N ASP A 456 -8.53 -10.11 5.98
CA ASP A 456 -8.34 -11.49 5.56
C ASP A 456 -6.83 -11.85 5.58
N HIS A 457 -6.41 -12.60 6.58
CA HIS A 457 -5.01 -13.00 6.76
C HIS A 457 -4.55 -14.06 5.74
N CYS A 458 -5.47 -14.64 4.97
CA CYS A 458 -5.17 -15.52 3.84
C CYS A 458 -4.94 -14.75 2.53
N GLN A 459 -5.03 -13.41 2.54
CA GLN A 459 -4.65 -12.52 1.45
C GLN A 459 -3.29 -11.86 1.72
N LEU A 460 -2.93 -10.82 0.91
CA LEU A 460 -1.60 -10.20 0.97
C LEU A 460 -1.24 -9.70 2.37
N PRO A 461 -0.06 -10.07 2.87
CA PRO A 461 0.50 -9.53 4.10
C PRO A 461 1.08 -8.13 3.84
N PRO A 462 1.48 -7.41 4.92
CA PRO A 462 2.27 -6.20 4.77
C PRO A 462 3.60 -6.49 4.07
N THR A 463 4.07 -5.54 3.28
CA THR A 463 5.37 -5.66 2.61
C THR A 463 6.50 -5.42 3.61
N VAL A 464 7.43 -6.36 3.69
CA VAL A 464 8.67 -6.28 4.47
C VAL A 464 9.83 -6.54 3.51
N LYS A 465 10.78 -5.61 3.43
CA LYS A 465 11.92 -5.67 2.51
C LYS A 465 13.13 -6.39 3.10
N SER A 466 13.37 -6.21 4.40
CA SER A 466 14.42 -6.91 5.10
C SER A 466 14.09 -8.38 5.25
N ILE A 467 14.88 -9.25 4.61
CA ILE A 467 14.73 -10.72 4.72
C ILE A 467 14.90 -11.17 6.16
N GLU A 468 15.80 -10.55 6.90
CA GLU A 468 16.07 -10.86 8.31
C GLU A 468 14.87 -10.47 9.20
N ALA A 469 14.32 -9.26 9.00
CA ALA A 469 13.14 -8.83 9.71
C ALA A 469 11.91 -9.70 9.37
N LEU A 470 11.76 -10.10 8.12
CA LEU A 470 10.69 -11.00 7.68
C LEU A 470 10.82 -12.38 8.34
N ARG A 471 12.01 -12.98 8.35
CA ARG A 471 12.29 -14.25 9.04
C ARG A 471 12.10 -14.16 10.55
N GLY A 472 12.41 -13.00 11.13
CA GLY A 472 12.19 -12.69 12.55
C GLY A 472 10.71 -12.51 12.94
N GLY A 473 9.78 -12.46 11.96
CA GLY A 473 8.34 -12.41 12.20
C GLY A 473 7.70 -11.02 12.04
N LEU A 474 8.41 -9.99 11.52
CA LEU A 474 7.83 -8.66 11.32
C LEU A 474 6.62 -8.68 10.34
N GLY A 475 6.56 -9.65 9.43
CA GLY A 475 5.45 -9.83 8.50
C GLY A 475 4.18 -10.44 9.12
N THR A 476 4.25 -10.94 10.36
CA THR A 476 3.07 -11.46 11.09
C THR A 476 2.24 -10.29 11.60
N THR A 477 0.99 -10.19 11.17
CA THR A 477 0.13 -9.07 11.56
C THR A 477 -0.51 -9.27 12.93
N LEU A 478 -0.94 -8.17 13.56
CA LEU A 478 -1.70 -8.23 14.81
C LEU A 478 -2.97 -9.10 14.65
N MET A 479 -3.68 -8.94 13.52
CA MET A 479 -4.87 -9.73 13.24
C MET A 479 -4.57 -11.22 13.17
N GLU A 480 -3.54 -11.62 12.40
CA GLU A 480 -3.11 -13.01 12.26
C GLU A 480 -2.76 -13.64 13.62
N ARG A 481 -2.02 -12.91 14.46
CA ARG A 481 -1.66 -13.34 15.80
C ARG A 481 -2.87 -13.55 16.72
N ILE A 482 -3.83 -12.60 16.70
CA ILE A 482 -5.05 -12.71 17.53
C ILE A 482 -5.93 -13.87 17.00
N VAL A 483 -6.08 -14.06 15.68
CA VAL A 483 -6.82 -15.19 15.09
C VAL A 483 -6.29 -16.52 15.60
N CYS A 484 -4.96 -16.68 15.69
CA CYS A 484 -4.36 -17.92 16.19
C CYS A 484 -4.56 -18.13 17.71
N GLN A 485 -4.52 -17.07 18.50
CA GLN A 485 -4.55 -17.15 19.96
C GLN A 485 -5.97 -17.15 20.54
N LYS A 486 -6.92 -16.51 19.85
CA LYS A 486 -8.28 -16.24 20.32
C LYS A 486 -9.32 -16.53 19.23
N PRO A 487 -9.50 -17.80 18.84
CA PRO A 487 -10.48 -18.16 17.81
C PRO A 487 -11.92 -17.79 18.18
N ASP A 488 -12.22 -17.65 19.46
CA ASP A 488 -13.53 -17.26 20.00
C ASP A 488 -13.94 -15.82 19.69
N VAL A 489 -12.99 -14.91 19.38
CA VAL A 489 -13.32 -13.53 18.99
C VAL A 489 -13.44 -13.37 17.47
N VAL A 490 -13.25 -14.45 16.70
CA VAL A 490 -13.24 -14.42 15.23
C VAL A 490 -14.57 -14.87 14.66
N THR A 491 -15.13 -14.08 13.78
CA THR A 491 -16.30 -14.47 12.98
C THR A 491 -15.93 -14.52 11.51
N LEU A 492 -15.98 -15.72 10.92
CA LEU A 492 -15.74 -15.95 9.51
C LEU A 492 -17.02 -15.68 8.71
N LEU A 493 -16.94 -14.80 7.71
CA LEU A 493 -18.00 -14.62 6.72
C LEU A 493 -17.94 -15.75 5.70
N LYS A 494 -19.03 -16.51 5.56
CA LYS A 494 -19.03 -17.78 4.82
C LYS A 494 -19.60 -17.68 3.41
N THR A 495 -20.51 -16.74 3.13
CA THR A 495 -21.16 -16.61 1.84
C THR A 495 -20.48 -15.52 1.01
N GLN A 496 -19.97 -15.86 -0.16
CA GLN A 496 -19.38 -14.91 -1.09
C GLN A 496 -20.32 -14.61 -2.27
N TYR A 497 -20.27 -13.38 -2.80
CA TYR A 497 -21.15 -12.81 -3.82
C TYR A 497 -20.40 -12.36 -5.09
N ARG A 498 -19.15 -12.79 -5.26
CA ARG A 498 -18.28 -12.34 -6.35
C ARG A 498 -18.11 -13.38 -7.43
N MET A 499 -17.62 -14.53 -7.06
CA MET A 499 -17.05 -15.52 -7.97
C MET A 499 -18.00 -16.66 -8.25
N ASN A 500 -17.91 -17.22 -9.47
CA ASN A 500 -18.40 -18.55 -9.76
C ASN A 500 -17.92 -19.54 -8.68
N GLU A 501 -18.76 -20.52 -8.33
CA GLU A 501 -18.47 -21.50 -7.26
C GLU A 501 -17.19 -22.27 -7.52
N GLN A 502 -16.96 -22.72 -8.75
CA GLN A 502 -15.76 -23.49 -9.08
C GLN A 502 -14.47 -22.69 -8.90
N ILE A 503 -14.49 -21.36 -9.19
CA ILE A 503 -13.33 -20.50 -8.93
C ILE A 503 -13.06 -20.38 -7.43
N MET A 504 -14.11 -20.19 -6.62
CA MET A 504 -13.95 -20.01 -5.18
C MET A 504 -13.63 -21.33 -4.45
N ARG A 505 -14.14 -22.47 -4.93
CA ARG A 505 -14.03 -23.76 -4.24
C ARG A 505 -12.59 -24.14 -3.93
N PHE A 506 -11.69 -24.02 -4.90
CA PHE A 506 -10.27 -24.29 -4.66
C PHE A 506 -9.68 -23.42 -3.54
N SER A 507 -9.94 -22.09 -3.59
CA SER A 507 -9.49 -21.17 -2.54
C SER A 507 -10.16 -21.45 -1.21
N SER A 508 -11.44 -21.82 -1.20
CA SER A 508 -12.18 -22.22 0.03
C SER A 508 -11.55 -23.41 0.70
N ASP A 509 -11.30 -24.47 -0.06
CA ASP A 509 -10.72 -25.71 0.46
C ASP A 509 -9.30 -25.51 0.98
N TRP A 510 -8.47 -24.75 0.25
CA TRP A 510 -7.07 -24.57 0.60
C TRP A 510 -6.84 -23.59 1.73
N PHE A 511 -7.53 -22.45 1.74
CA PHE A 511 -7.25 -21.33 2.66
C PHE A 511 -8.29 -21.19 3.79
N TYR A 512 -9.53 -21.62 3.57
CA TYR A 512 -10.65 -21.37 4.49
C TYR A 512 -11.30 -22.63 5.02
N GLY A 513 -10.65 -23.79 4.85
CA GLY A 513 -11.13 -25.08 5.37
C GLY A 513 -12.47 -25.52 4.77
N GLY A 514 -12.77 -25.15 3.52
CA GLY A 514 -14.00 -25.50 2.84
C GLY A 514 -15.25 -24.74 3.33
N MET A 515 -15.08 -23.72 4.18
CA MET A 515 -16.21 -23.05 4.84
C MET A 515 -16.81 -21.88 4.04
N VAL A 516 -16.20 -21.50 2.91
CA VAL A 516 -16.69 -20.37 2.08
C VAL A 516 -17.42 -20.92 0.86
N GLU A 517 -18.66 -20.50 0.69
CA GLU A 517 -19.55 -20.95 -0.36
C GLU A 517 -20.07 -19.80 -1.21
N ALA A 518 -20.37 -20.07 -2.49
CA ALA A 518 -20.98 -19.07 -3.36
C ALA A 518 -22.47 -18.90 -3.05
N ALA A 519 -22.92 -17.64 -3.07
CA ALA A 519 -24.35 -17.35 -2.97
C ALA A 519 -25.11 -17.97 -4.17
N PRO A 520 -26.34 -18.47 -3.98
CA PRO A 520 -27.08 -19.18 -5.03
C PRO A 520 -27.18 -18.44 -6.36
N GLN A 521 -27.35 -17.09 -6.33
CA GLN A 521 -27.55 -16.26 -7.52
C GLN A 521 -26.28 -16.09 -8.38
N ILE A 522 -25.10 -16.40 -7.84
CA ILE A 522 -23.83 -16.27 -8.60
C ILE A 522 -23.12 -17.60 -8.78
N ARG A 523 -23.69 -18.67 -8.26
CA ARG A 523 -23.08 -19.99 -8.18
C ARG A 523 -22.55 -20.49 -9.53
N PHE A 524 -23.36 -20.32 -10.58
CA PHE A 524 -23.07 -20.77 -11.94
C PHE A 524 -22.81 -19.61 -12.90
N ARG A 525 -22.40 -18.47 -12.39
CA ARG A 525 -22.10 -17.29 -13.18
C ARG A 525 -21.00 -17.57 -14.19
N GLY A 526 -21.26 -17.36 -15.48
CA GLY A 526 -20.33 -17.59 -16.58
C GLY A 526 -20.51 -16.58 -17.70
N ILE A 527 -19.59 -16.58 -18.66
CA ILE A 527 -19.63 -15.71 -19.85
C ILE A 527 -20.20 -16.48 -21.06
N LEU A 528 -19.70 -17.66 -21.28
CA LEU A 528 -20.14 -18.53 -22.37
C LEU A 528 -20.83 -19.76 -21.79
N ASP A 529 -21.86 -20.22 -22.46
CA ASP A 529 -22.55 -21.45 -22.10
C ASP A 529 -21.59 -22.64 -22.30
N PHE A 530 -21.64 -23.59 -21.39
CA PHE A 530 -20.79 -24.80 -21.36
C PHE A 530 -19.27 -24.53 -21.32
N ASP A 531 -18.83 -23.29 -21.00
CA ASP A 531 -17.42 -22.98 -20.80
C ASP A 531 -16.98 -23.22 -19.33
N ASN A 532 -15.88 -23.92 -19.15
CA ASN A 532 -15.33 -24.11 -17.83
C ASN A 532 -14.87 -22.78 -17.23
N PRO A 533 -15.30 -22.41 -16.01
CA PRO A 533 -14.88 -21.16 -15.38
C PRO A 533 -13.38 -21.04 -15.16
N MET A 534 -12.65 -22.15 -15.14
CA MET A 534 -11.20 -22.17 -14.90
C MET A 534 -10.49 -22.98 -15.99
N ALA A 535 -9.34 -22.49 -16.45
CA ALA A 535 -8.48 -23.18 -17.41
C ALA A 535 -7.00 -22.99 -17.07
N TRP A 536 -6.20 -24.04 -17.27
CA TRP A 536 -4.74 -23.95 -17.29
C TRP A 536 -4.24 -24.22 -18.71
N ILE A 537 -3.39 -23.33 -19.21
CA ILE A 537 -2.69 -23.46 -20.48
C ILE A 537 -1.22 -23.73 -20.17
N ASP A 538 -0.75 -24.90 -20.55
CA ASP A 538 0.65 -25.26 -20.38
C ASP A 538 1.53 -24.45 -21.35
N THR A 539 2.62 -23.91 -20.86
CA THR A 539 3.58 -23.16 -21.67
C THR A 539 4.82 -23.98 -22.05
N ALA A 540 4.86 -25.27 -21.72
CA ALA A 540 5.95 -26.18 -22.10
C ALA A 540 6.10 -26.30 -23.62
N ASP A 541 4.99 -26.31 -24.37
CA ASP A 541 4.98 -26.49 -25.82
C ASP A 541 5.48 -25.28 -26.63
N VAL A 542 5.63 -24.10 -25.99
CA VAL A 542 6.04 -22.87 -26.67
C VAL A 542 7.53 -22.52 -26.48
N GLU A 543 8.36 -23.47 -26.05
CA GLU A 543 9.81 -23.31 -25.81
C GLU A 543 10.19 -22.05 -25.00
N GLY A 544 9.25 -21.58 -24.15
CA GLY A 544 9.36 -20.32 -23.42
C GLY A 544 10.20 -20.45 -22.17
N LYS A 545 11.48 -20.09 -22.23
CA LYS A 545 12.32 -19.97 -21.03
C LYS A 545 12.13 -18.60 -20.36
N GLU A 546 12.21 -18.59 -19.01
CA GLU A 546 12.28 -17.34 -18.29
C GLU A 546 13.60 -16.62 -18.56
N GLU A 547 13.53 -15.30 -18.77
CA GLU A 547 14.68 -14.44 -19.00
C GLU A 547 14.84 -13.43 -17.86
N PHE A 548 16.08 -13.12 -17.48
CA PHE A 548 16.38 -12.00 -16.61
C PHE A 548 16.45 -10.70 -17.41
N VAL A 549 15.83 -9.64 -16.92
CA VAL A 549 15.85 -8.33 -17.55
C VAL A 549 16.33 -7.28 -16.56
N GLY A 550 17.41 -6.56 -16.94
CA GLY A 550 17.98 -5.45 -16.18
C GLY A 550 18.76 -5.85 -14.93
N GLU A 551 19.33 -4.84 -14.26
CA GLU A 551 20.14 -5.00 -13.03
C GLU A 551 19.31 -5.38 -11.79
N SER A 552 17.97 -5.37 -11.87
CA SER A 552 17.04 -5.50 -10.75
C SER A 552 16.31 -6.85 -10.66
N PHE A 553 16.88 -7.92 -11.19
CA PHE A 553 16.30 -9.28 -11.15
C PHE A 553 14.86 -9.38 -11.69
N GLY A 554 14.45 -8.48 -12.59
CA GLY A 554 13.20 -8.59 -13.32
C GLY A 554 13.17 -9.86 -14.16
N ARG A 555 12.04 -10.58 -14.19
CA ARG A 555 11.85 -11.77 -15.02
C ARG A 555 10.77 -11.53 -16.05
N ILE A 556 10.99 -12.05 -17.25
CA ILE A 556 10.01 -12.11 -18.33
C ILE A 556 10.02 -13.51 -18.95
N ASN A 557 8.90 -13.86 -19.57
CA ASN A 557 8.79 -14.98 -20.49
C ASN A 557 8.07 -14.47 -21.74
N ARG A 558 8.81 -14.30 -22.85
CA ARG A 558 8.26 -13.69 -24.08
C ARG A 558 7.27 -14.59 -24.76
N ALA A 559 7.53 -15.91 -24.82
CA ALA A 559 6.64 -16.86 -25.42
C ALA A 559 5.31 -16.95 -24.66
N GLU A 560 5.36 -17.00 -23.32
CA GLU A 560 4.17 -16.96 -22.47
C GLU A 560 3.40 -15.64 -22.63
N ALA A 561 4.12 -14.51 -22.78
CA ALA A 561 3.46 -13.22 -23.02
C ALA A 561 2.69 -13.22 -24.36
N GLN A 562 3.30 -13.77 -25.42
CA GLN A 562 2.62 -13.88 -26.72
C GLN A 562 1.42 -14.83 -26.62
N LEU A 563 1.60 -16.00 -26.01
CA LEU A 563 0.52 -16.95 -25.77
C LEU A 563 -0.63 -16.36 -24.96
N THR A 564 -0.31 -15.51 -23.97
CA THR A 564 -1.31 -14.75 -23.19
C THR A 564 -2.18 -13.87 -24.10
N LEU A 565 -1.57 -13.17 -25.06
CA LEU A 565 -2.30 -12.33 -26.00
C LEU A 565 -3.15 -13.16 -26.97
N ASP A 566 -2.63 -14.26 -27.45
CA ASP A 566 -3.31 -15.10 -28.42
C ASP A 566 -4.50 -15.80 -27.76
N THR A 567 -4.34 -16.31 -26.55
CA THR A 567 -5.42 -16.85 -25.72
C THR A 567 -6.51 -15.80 -25.47
N LEU A 568 -6.13 -14.58 -25.10
CA LEU A 568 -7.11 -13.51 -24.85
C LEU A 568 -7.82 -13.11 -26.14
N GLN A 569 -7.13 -13.07 -27.29
CA GLN A 569 -7.73 -12.80 -28.59
C GLN A 569 -8.70 -13.88 -28.98
N GLU A 570 -8.34 -15.16 -28.83
CA GLU A 570 -9.22 -16.30 -29.12
C GLU A 570 -10.48 -16.23 -28.25
N TYR A 571 -10.32 -15.98 -26.96
CA TYR A 571 -11.46 -15.89 -26.04
C TYR A 571 -12.38 -14.71 -26.38
N PHE A 572 -11.82 -13.55 -26.72
CA PHE A 572 -12.60 -12.40 -27.19
C PHE A 572 -13.33 -12.68 -28.49
N THR A 573 -12.73 -13.44 -29.39
CA THR A 573 -13.34 -13.84 -30.64
C THR A 573 -14.55 -14.78 -30.40
N LYS A 574 -14.45 -15.71 -29.43
CA LYS A 574 -15.54 -16.59 -29.00
C LYS A 574 -16.71 -15.83 -28.37
N ILE A 575 -16.43 -14.79 -27.54
CA ILE A 575 -17.49 -13.96 -26.94
C ILE A 575 -18.17 -13.08 -28.00
N GLY A 576 -17.40 -12.56 -28.93
CA GLY A 576 -17.85 -11.61 -29.95
C GLY A 576 -17.72 -10.15 -29.53
N LYS A 577 -17.27 -9.31 -30.49
CA LYS A 577 -16.96 -7.90 -30.26
C LYS A 577 -18.14 -7.11 -29.68
N GLN A 578 -19.32 -7.29 -30.26
CA GLN A 578 -20.51 -6.54 -29.87
C GLN A 578 -20.84 -6.81 -28.40
N ARG A 579 -20.91 -8.08 -28.01
CA ARG A 579 -21.23 -8.45 -26.63
C ARG A 579 -20.24 -7.94 -25.60
N ILE A 580 -18.92 -7.99 -25.90
CA ILE A 580 -17.88 -7.47 -24.99
C ILE A 580 -18.09 -5.98 -24.72
N LEU A 581 -18.44 -5.20 -25.75
CA LEU A 581 -18.59 -3.75 -25.62
C LEU A 581 -19.92 -3.37 -24.95
N ASP A 582 -21.01 -4.05 -25.28
CA ASP A 582 -22.35 -3.78 -24.74
C ASP A 582 -22.45 -4.16 -23.26
N GLU A 583 -21.98 -5.35 -22.90
CA GLU A 583 -21.97 -5.84 -21.51
C GLU A 583 -20.77 -5.27 -20.72
N ARG A 584 -19.83 -4.57 -21.38
CA ARG A 584 -18.61 -4.01 -20.78
C ARG A 584 -17.78 -5.07 -20.04
N ILE A 585 -17.65 -6.25 -20.64
CA ILE A 585 -16.89 -7.36 -20.04
C ILE A 585 -15.45 -6.92 -19.80
N ASP A 586 -15.05 -6.82 -18.54
CA ASP A 586 -13.75 -6.31 -18.14
C ASP A 586 -12.74 -7.44 -17.87
N VAL A 587 -11.48 -7.18 -18.24
CA VAL A 587 -10.40 -8.16 -18.18
C VAL A 587 -9.23 -7.64 -17.35
N GLY A 588 -8.74 -8.50 -16.48
CA GLY A 588 -7.49 -8.30 -15.75
C GLY A 588 -6.42 -9.29 -16.22
N VAL A 589 -5.27 -8.78 -16.62
CA VAL A 589 -4.08 -9.60 -16.88
C VAL A 589 -3.10 -9.40 -15.72
N ILE A 590 -2.80 -10.46 -15.00
CA ILE A 590 -1.99 -10.44 -13.79
C ILE A 590 -0.67 -11.16 -14.03
N SER A 591 0.44 -10.58 -13.60
CA SER A 591 1.71 -11.28 -13.51
C SER A 591 2.45 -10.93 -12.21
N PRO A 592 3.20 -11.86 -11.59
CA PRO A 592 3.97 -11.58 -10.38
C PRO A 592 5.16 -10.65 -10.62
N TYR A 593 5.59 -10.44 -11.88
CA TYR A 593 6.79 -9.69 -12.24
C TYR A 593 6.45 -8.40 -12.99
N ARG A 594 6.91 -7.24 -12.48
CA ARG A 594 6.71 -5.92 -13.12
C ARG A 594 7.24 -5.87 -14.56
N ALA A 595 8.36 -6.54 -14.84
CA ALA A 595 8.93 -6.59 -16.19
C ALA A 595 7.97 -7.27 -17.18
N GLN A 596 7.32 -8.37 -16.77
CA GLN A 596 6.30 -9.06 -17.58
C GLN A 596 5.06 -8.19 -17.78
N VAL A 597 4.60 -7.51 -16.73
CA VAL A 597 3.49 -6.54 -16.81
C VAL A 597 3.78 -5.46 -17.84
N GLN A 598 4.98 -4.88 -17.85
CA GLN A 598 5.37 -3.88 -18.84
C GLN A 598 5.45 -4.45 -20.26
N LEU A 599 5.93 -5.68 -20.41
CA LEU A 599 5.95 -6.38 -21.69
C LEU A 599 4.53 -6.58 -22.21
N LEU A 600 3.63 -7.14 -21.40
CA LEU A 600 2.23 -7.37 -21.75
C LEU A 600 1.50 -6.07 -22.12
N ARG A 601 1.69 -5.00 -21.36
CA ARG A 601 1.12 -3.66 -21.66
C ARG A 601 1.56 -3.17 -23.05
N ARG A 602 2.86 -3.28 -23.37
CA ARG A 602 3.39 -2.87 -24.68
C ARG A 602 2.81 -3.71 -25.81
N LEU A 603 2.72 -5.03 -25.64
CA LEU A 603 2.20 -5.92 -26.66
C LEU A 603 0.70 -5.69 -26.91
N ILE A 604 -0.11 -5.53 -25.85
CA ILE A 604 -1.55 -5.22 -25.97
C ILE A 604 -1.74 -3.86 -26.66
N LYS A 605 -0.93 -2.85 -26.31
CA LYS A 605 -0.99 -1.53 -26.96
C LYS A 605 -0.61 -1.58 -28.43
N LYS A 606 0.31 -2.47 -28.83
CA LYS A 606 0.78 -2.62 -30.21
C LYS A 606 -0.18 -3.41 -31.10
N LYS A 607 -0.88 -4.39 -30.55
CA LYS A 607 -1.76 -5.30 -31.32
C LYS A 607 -3.08 -4.61 -31.65
N GLU A 608 -3.36 -4.39 -32.94
CA GLU A 608 -4.56 -3.67 -33.45
C GLU A 608 -5.88 -4.31 -32.99
N PHE A 609 -5.91 -5.64 -32.87
CA PHE A 609 -7.07 -6.36 -32.38
C PHE A 609 -7.62 -5.80 -31.06
N PHE A 610 -6.74 -5.44 -30.12
CA PHE A 610 -7.15 -4.95 -28.79
C PHE A 610 -7.52 -3.46 -28.76
N LYS A 611 -7.39 -2.73 -29.85
CA LYS A 611 -7.66 -1.29 -29.91
C LYS A 611 -9.08 -0.90 -29.40
N PRO A 612 -10.16 -1.59 -29.78
CA PRO A 612 -11.51 -1.31 -29.29
C PRO A 612 -11.71 -1.61 -27.79
N TYR A 613 -10.90 -2.51 -27.23
CA TYR A 613 -11.06 -3.07 -25.88
C TYR A 613 -10.10 -2.46 -24.85
N ARG A 614 -9.21 -1.53 -25.24
CA ARG A 614 -8.15 -1.00 -24.35
C ARG A 614 -8.69 -0.44 -23.04
N GLY A 615 -9.87 0.15 -23.04
CA GLY A 615 -10.53 0.67 -21.83
C GLY A 615 -11.08 -0.42 -20.90
N LEU A 616 -11.21 -1.66 -21.39
CA LEU A 616 -11.72 -2.81 -20.63
C LEU A 616 -10.61 -3.74 -20.15
N ILE A 617 -9.38 -3.60 -20.69
CA ILE A 617 -8.24 -4.46 -20.33
C ILE A 617 -7.32 -3.72 -19.38
N SER A 618 -7.11 -4.27 -18.20
CA SER A 618 -6.13 -3.79 -17.22
C SER A 618 -5.02 -4.82 -17.00
N VAL A 619 -3.77 -4.37 -16.98
CA VAL A 619 -2.60 -5.23 -16.77
C VAL A 619 -1.82 -4.74 -15.57
N ASN A 620 -1.62 -5.58 -14.54
CA ASN A 620 -0.89 -5.16 -13.35
C ASN A 620 -0.27 -6.37 -12.61
N THR A 621 0.52 -6.06 -11.57
CA THR A 621 0.97 -7.09 -10.62
C THR A 621 -0.18 -7.54 -9.72
N VAL A 622 0.02 -8.65 -8.99
CA VAL A 622 -0.96 -9.15 -8.01
C VAL A 622 -1.33 -8.06 -7.00
N ASP A 623 -0.31 -7.37 -6.46
CA ASP A 623 -0.51 -6.28 -5.48
C ASP A 623 -1.33 -5.13 -6.07
N GLY A 624 -1.13 -4.81 -7.36
CA GLY A 624 -1.87 -3.75 -8.06
C GLY A 624 -3.33 -4.10 -8.37
N PHE A 625 -3.71 -5.38 -8.29
CA PHE A 625 -5.10 -5.84 -8.40
C PHE A 625 -5.81 -6.00 -7.06
N GLN A 626 -5.13 -5.75 -5.95
CA GLN A 626 -5.74 -5.87 -4.64
C GLN A 626 -6.95 -4.93 -4.49
N GLY A 627 -8.05 -5.44 -3.93
CA GLY A 627 -9.31 -4.70 -3.81
C GLY A 627 -10.13 -4.60 -5.11
N GLN A 628 -9.57 -4.99 -6.26
CA GLN A 628 -10.26 -4.97 -7.55
C GLN A 628 -10.80 -6.37 -7.90
N GLU A 629 -11.70 -6.41 -8.87
CA GLU A 629 -12.26 -7.63 -9.45
C GLU A 629 -12.53 -7.43 -10.94
N ARG A 630 -12.54 -8.49 -11.74
CA ARG A 630 -12.81 -8.47 -13.18
C ARG A 630 -13.65 -9.67 -13.57
N ASP A 631 -14.38 -9.54 -14.66
CA ASP A 631 -15.15 -10.66 -15.22
C ASP A 631 -14.23 -11.80 -15.65
N ILE A 632 -13.11 -11.45 -16.31
CA ILE A 632 -12.08 -12.37 -16.76
C ILE A 632 -10.76 -12.01 -16.10
N ILE A 633 -10.08 -13.00 -15.55
CA ILE A 633 -8.69 -12.87 -15.09
C ILE A 633 -7.82 -13.84 -15.90
N VAL A 634 -6.72 -13.31 -16.41
CA VAL A 634 -5.65 -14.08 -17.06
C VAL A 634 -4.39 -13.92 -16.23
N ILE A 635 -3.79 -15.03 -15.77
CA ILE A 635 -2.57 -15.03 -14.95
C ILE A 635 -1.42 -15.56 -15.78
N SER A 636 -0.35 -14.75 -15.94
CA SER A 636 0.93 -15.15 -16.55
C SER A 636 1.94 -15.40 -15.43
N LEU A 637 2.31 -16.67 -15.19
CA LEU A 637 3.17 -17.10 -14.08
C LEU A 637 4.65 -16.86 -14.33
N VAL A 638 5.06 -16.82 -15.59
CA VAL A 638 6.42 -16.51 -16.08
C VAL A 638 7.46 -17.61 -15.82
N ARG A 639 7.35 -18.33 -14.71
CA ARG A 639 8.35 -19.28 -14.25
C ARG A 639 8.38 -20.54 -15.13
N ALA A 640 9.55 -20.80 -15.73
CA ALA A 640 9.85 -21.98 -16.54
C ALA A 640 11.34 -22.32 -16.39
N ASN A 641 11.67 -23.26 -15.50
CA ASN A 641 13.05 -23.64 -15.20
C ASN A 641 13.16 -25.11 -14.73
N ALA A 642 14.31 -25.72 -14.98
CA ALA A 642 14.58 -27.11 -14.65
C ALA A 642 14.60 -27.39 -13.12
N ASP A 643 14.88 -26.38 -12.29
CA ASP A 643 15.02 -26.52 -10.85
C ASP A 643 13.68 -26.49 -10.08
N GLY A 644 12.58 -26.17 -10.77
CA GLY A 644 11.25 -26.01 -10.14
C GLY A 644 11.17 -24.82 -9.18
N GLN A 645 12.02 -23.81 -9.39
CA GLN A 645 12.02 -22.61 -8.55
C GLN A 645 10.87 -21.68 -8.96
N ILE A 646 9.93 -21.46 -8.04
CA ILE A 646 8.75 -20.63 -8.29
C ILE A 646 8.88 -19.18 -7.79
N GLY A 647 9.96 -18.84 -7.06
CA GLY A 647 10.24 -17.45 -6.64
C GLY A 647 9.12 -16.81 -5.81
N PHE A 648 8.66 -15.63 -6.20
CA PHE A 648 7.60 -14.89 -5.48
C PHE A 648 6.25 -15.64 -5.37
N LEU A 649 6.05 -16.65 -6.21
CA LEU A 649 4.86 -17.50 -6.19
C LEU A 649 4.86 -18.51 -5.03
N SER A 650 5.94 -18.58 -4.24
CA SER A 650 5.99 -19.36 -2.99
C SER A 650 5.13 -18.75 -1.88
N ASP A 651 4.85 -17.44 -1.93
CA ASP A 651 3.81 -16.85 -1.07
C ASP A 651 2.42 -17.11 -1.67
N LEU A 652 1.79 -18.17 -1.21
CA LEU A 652 0.51 -18.65 -1.73
C LEU A 652 -0.63 -17.65 -1.55
N ARG A 653 -0.51 -16.69 -0.61
CA ARG A 653 -1.49 -15.61 -0.41
C ARG A 653 -1.59 -14.73 -1.66
N ARG A 654 -0.48 -14.53 -2.39
CA ARG A 654 -0.51 -13.86 -3.69
C ARG A 654 -1.35 -14.61 -4.71
N MET A 655 -1.21 -15.92 -4.75
CA MET A 655 -2.00 -16.73 -5.67
C MET A 655 -3.48 -16.75 -5.28
N ASN A 656 -3.79 -16.81 -3.98
CA ASN A 656 -5.16 -16.66 -3.48
C ASN A 656 -5.78 -15.33 -3.93
N VAL A 657 -5.04 -14.23 -3.82
CA VAL A 657 -5.50 -12.92 -4.31
C VAL A 657 -5.72 -12.96 -5.82
N ALA A 658 -4.77 -13.48 -6.60
CA ALA A 658 -4.87 -13.50 -8.06
C ALA A 658 -6.09 -14.32 -8.54
N ILE A 659 -6.29 -15.52 -8.02
CA ILE A 659 -7.44 -16.39 -8.33
C ILE A 659 -8.76 -15.69 -8.01
N THR A 660 -8.86 -15.11 -6.83
CA THR A 660 -10.10 -14.51 -6.30
C THR A 660 -10.42 -13.13 -6.86
N ARG A 661 -9.67 -12.67 -7.89
CA ARG A 661 -10.04 -11.47 -8.67
C ARG A 661 -11.04 -11.78 -9.78
N ALA A 662 -11.14 -13.04 -10.22
CA ALA A 662 -12.01 -13.46 -11.29
C ALA A 662 -13.47 -13.60 -10.82
N ARG A 663 -14.41 -12.98 -11.53
CA ARG A 663 -15.84 -13.16 -11.28
C ARG A 663 -16.39 -14.40 -12.01
N MET A 664 -16.06 -14.55 -13.28
CA MET A 664 -16.69 -15.53 -14.18
C MET A 664 -15.70 -16.46 -14.88
N LYS A 665 -14.50 -15.97 -15.24
CA LYS A 665 -13.48 -16.75 -15.95
C LYS A 665 -12.09 -16.51 -15.41
N LEU A 666 -11.36 -17.60 -15.15
CA LEU A 666 -9.96 -17.60 -14.77
C LEU A 666 -9.15 -18.44 -15.76
N ILE A 667 -8.12 -17.85 -16.35
CA ILE A 667 -7.17 -18.53 -17.24
C ILE A 667 -5.79 -18.39 -16.64
N ILE A 668 -5.08 -19.49 -16.42
CA ILE A 668 -3.73 -19.54 -15.88
C ILE A 668 -2.80 -20.02 -16.99
N LEU A 669 -1.73 -19.28 -17.28
CA LEU A 669 -0.67 -19.68 -18.18
C LEU A 669 0.60 -19.92 -17.37
N GLY A 670 1.26 -21.04 -17.58
CA GLY A 670 2.49 -21.36 -16.90
C GLY A 670 2.98 -22.78 -17.17
N ASP A 671 4.27 -22.97 -17.06
CA ASP A 671 4.95 -24.26 -17.23
C ASP A 671 4.52 -25.24 -16.14
N VAL A 672 3.83 -26.30 -16.54
CA VAL A 672 3.29 -27.31 -15.63
C VAL A 672 4.41 -28.04 -14.89
N GLN A 673 5.52 -28.36 -15.58
CA GLN A 673 6.63 -29.11 -14.98
C GLN A 673 7.32 -28.32 -13.85
N THR A 674 7.50 -27.00 -14.04
CA THR A 674 8.07 -26.13 -13.03
C THR A 674 7.10 -25.96 -11.86
N MET A 675 5.84 -25.63 -12.15
CA MET A 675 4.88 -25.22 -11.14
C MET A 675 4.39 -26.37 -10.28
N THR A 676 4.14 -27.56 -10.86
CA THR A 676 3.58 -28.70 -10.14
C THR A 676 4.57 -29.41 -9.19
N ARG A 677 5.83 -29.00 -9.19
CA ARG A 677 6.76 -29.42 -8.12
C ARG A 677 6.36 -28.85 -6.75
N HIS A 678 5.64 -27.75 -6.72
CA HIS A 678 5.08 -27.23 -5.49
C HIS A 678 3.69 -27.83 -5.22
N PRO A 679 3.40 -28.37 -4.03
CA PRO A 679 2.15 -29.09 -3.73
C PRO A 679 0.87 -28.29 -4.01
N PHE A 680 0.87 -26.97 -3.76
CA PHE A 680 -0.27 -26.11 -4.04
C PHE A 680 -0.61 -26.08 -5.53
N TYR A 681 0.39 -25.82 -6.39
CA TYR A 681 0.17 -25.72 -7.84
C TYR A 681 -0.16 -27.09 -8.45
N LYS A 682 0.39 -28.16 -7.90
CA LYS A 682 0.02 -29.53 -8.28
C LYS A 682 -1.47 -29.77 -8.03
N LYS A 683 -1.95 -29.45 -6.83
CA LYS A 683 -3.37 -29.60 -6.48
C LYS A 683 -4.28 -28.67 -7.30
N LEU A 684 -3.83 -27.43 -7.57
CA LEU A 684 -4.56 -26.51 -8.42
C LEU A 684 -4.69 -27.07 -9.85
N TYR A 685 -3.60 -27.59 -10.39
CA TYR A 685 -3.61 -28.20 -11.73
C TYR A 685 -4.51 -29.45 -11.78
N GLU A 686 -4.38 -30.36 -10.82
CA GLU A 686 -5.26 -31.54 -10.70
C GLU A 686 -6.74 -31.11 -10.65
N TYR A 687 -7.09 -30.16 -9.81
CA TYR A 687 -8.45 -29.62 -9.70
C TYR A 687 -8.97 -29.06 -11.05
N LEU A 688 -8.14 -28.33 -11.80
CA LEU A 688 -8.54 -27.82 -13.11
C LEU A 688 -8.72 -28.94 -14.15
N MET A 689 -7.95 -30.02 -14.06
CA MET A 689 -8.12 -31.18 -14.95
C MET A 689 -9.42 -31.96 -14.61
N GLU A 690 -9.76 -32.10 -13.32
CA GLU A 690 -11.04 -32.69 -12.91
C GLU A 690 -12.26 -31.88 -13.39
N LEU A 691 -12.15 -30.54 -13.49
CA LEU A 691 -13.23 -29.71 -14.05
C LEU A 691 -13.41 -29.88 -15.58
N ARG A 692 -12.38 -30.38 -16.30
CA ARG A 692 -12.43 -30.64 -17.74
C ARG A 692 -13.06 -31.98 -18.11
N SER A 693 -12.93 -32.98 -17.19
CA SER A 693 -13.54 -34.29 -17.33
C SER A 693 -15.05 -34.26 -17.00
#